data_365187eb716e8106e8bd813c30398cb7
#
_entry.id   365187eb716e8106e8bd813c30398cb7
#
_cell.length_a   1.000
_cell.length_b   1.000
_cell.length_c   1.000
_cell.angle_alpha   90.00
_cell.angle_beta   90.00
_cell.angle_gamma   90.00
#
_symmetry.space_group_name_H-M   'P 1'
#
loop_
_entity.id
_entity.type
_entity.pdbx_description
1 polymer ?
#
loop_
_entity_poly.entity_id
_entity_poly.type
_entity_poly.pdbx_seq_one_letter_code
_entity_poly.pdbx_strand_id
1 'polypeptide(L)'
;VLARRLPLSLALLGLALAAGEARADAPAPAMARLLRPRAGRHPLADPRGRIPVLVPLPAGADARSLGLLPVAPGFGTVRLAPGNVGAFSAAHPELALLTGPPRRPLLDRSKVWIRVEQYRRATGADGKGVVVGVVDTGIDVTHPDFRDENGKTRIRWMLQAGSPRGLHASLEQIYGCDDPDQSPCAIVSDADIDALLTKGEPGLLRDITGHGTHVASIAAGNGGPMVAERPRYVGVAPAATLIVAAPSRPGEGFDDPDILKAVQFIFDRADELNMPAVVNLSVGSDFGPHDGTSPLEAGLAAMVGSAHPGRAIVVAAGNSGALYEVDGAGPMGIHTEAHVSPHAETRVPIRTPSASSGQGYVWITFRPGDEVSVGLEGPGGEAWIGLVDPGHDAGYTGDDGETTGAVINRLANGKSPITADTNSAVVAFSGAWKAGEFAIRLKGRGDAQLWVTGLGDVSPSHDLGLLFTRGIKQGTINVPASHPGLLAVGCTINRVRWKPQGTSDSVLLMNLDGEAIHEDSACYFSAAGPTPFGVAKPEISAPGGLVAAAMGSGVDPREGHGGLFDMPGCPDDVPCFVVDDFHAIASGSSMSAPQVAGAIALLFQIDPNLSQAEVTEVLQAGARYPKGDVPLDAQLGPGVLDLEGARLALQEAGARGNEPAFDRSWYVLSSAYARPDPSWPVWGTIEMRRPDGSPLGGGDGKLTVSLRGGVMHTPLRQVRRGLWQFAVAAPRGSGGSTLTVDVLYDGVSLGARELPVGSDVWMANGELGAASGACSCAAAGSDRGLPSSRVACGLAGALA
;
A
#
# COMPACT_ATOMS: atom_id res chain seq x y z
N VAL A 1 22.85 -61.16 -26.02
CA VAL A 1 22.38 -60.93 -27.39
C VAL A 1 21.61 -59.62 -27.41
N LEU A 2 22.13 -58.68 -28.14
CA LEU A 2 21.84 -57.30 -28.44
C LEU A 2 20.49 -56.75 -28.02
N ALA A 3 20.51 -55.75 -27.15
CA ALA A 3 19.51 -54.74 -26.91
C ALA A 3 19.79 -53.51 -27.75
N ARG A 4 18.87 -53.10 -28.60
CA ARG A 4 18.89 -51.85 -29.33
C ARG A 4 18.36 -50.73 -28.42
N ARG A 5 19.21 -49.72 -28.15
CA ARG A 5 18.83 -48.40 -27.64
C ARG A 5 18.31 -47.58 -28.83
N LEU A 6 17.14 -47.00 -28.72
CA LEU A 6 16.64 -45.89 -29.54
C LEU A 6 16.72 -44.59 -28.72
N PRO A 7 17.12 -43.47 -29.31
CA PRO A 7 17.42 -42.27 -28.54
C PRO A 7 16.17 -41.42 -28.25
N LEU A 8 16.08 -41.01 -27.02
CA LEU A 8 15.07 -40.08 -26.45
C LEU A 8 15.44 -38.60 -26.78
N SER A 9 15.71 -38.30 -28.03
CA SER A 9 16.27 -36.99 -28.41
C SER A 9 15.42 -36.22 -29.44
N LEU A 10 14.18 -36.61 -29.68
CA LEU A 10 13.32 -35.95 -30.69
C LEU A 10 11.98 -35.43 -30.14
N ALA A 11 11.74 -35.45 -28.81
CA ALA A 11 10.51 -34.94 -28.24
C ALA A 11 10.69 -33.54 -27.52
N LEU A 12 11.90 -32.99 -27.55
CA LEU A 12 12.20 -31.67 -26.95
C LEU A 12 12.45 -30.53 -27.96
N LEU A 13 12.32 -30.80 -29.22
CA LEU A 13 12.52 -29.80 -30.28
C LEU A 13 11.21 -29.24 -30.85
N GLY A 14 10.07 -29.66 -30.35
CA GLY A 14 8.75 -29.22 -30.82
C GLY A 14 8.07 -28.11 -29.98
N LEU A 15 8.64 -27.74 -28.83
CA LEU A 15 8.05 -26.70 -27.94
C LEU A 15 8.88 -25.40 -27.85
N ALA A 16 9.97 -25.29 -28.58
CA ALA A 16 10.85 -24.11 -28.57
C ALA A 16 10.63 -23.16 -29.77
N LEU A 17 9.61 -23.37 -30.61
CA LEU A 17 9.36 -22.55 -31.81
C LEU A 17 8.01 -21.83 -31.83
N ALA A 18 7.37 -21.65 -30.65
CA ALA A 18 6.18 -20.81 -30.49
C ALA A 18 6.36 -19.65 -29.49
N ALA A 19 7.59 -19.34 -29.11
CA ALA A 19 7.90 -18.04 -28.53
C ALA A 19 8.15 -17.09 -29.73
N GLY A 20 7.07 -16.67 -30.37
CA GLY A 20 7.11 -15.52 -31.27
C GLY A 20 7.69 -14.35 -30.52
N GLU A 21 8.77 -13.80 -31.03
CA GLU A 21 9.31 -12.51 -30.56
C GLU A 21 8.17 -11.50 -30.58
N ALA A 22 7.58 -11.21 -29.40
CA ALA A 22 6.76 -10.06 -29.24
C ALA A 22 7.67 -8.85 -29.37
N ARG A 23 7.78 -8.29 -30.57
CA ARG A 23 8.30 -6.95 -30.77
C ARG A 23 7.50 -6.05 -29.82
N ALA A 24 8.18 -5.42 -28.87
CA ALA A 24 7.60 -4.32 -28.14
C ALA A 24 7.27 -3.22 -29.15
N ASP A 25 5.99 -3.05 -29.47
CA ASP A 25 5.58 -1.93 -30.30
C ASP A 25 5.92 -0.62 -29.58
N ALA A 26 6.21 0.42 -30.36
CA ALA A 26 6.46 1.76 -29.85
C ALA A 26 5.34 2.17 -28.87
N PRO A 27 5.66 2.84 -27.74
CA PRO A 27 4.64 3.27 -26.79
C PRO A 27 3.54 4.02 -27.53
N ALA A 28 2.30 3.73 -27.15
CA ALA A 28 1.15 4.28 -27.81
C ALA A 28 1.25 5.81 -27.87
N PRO A 29 0.75 6.42 -28.93
CA PRO A 29 0.65 7.89 -29.05
C PRO A 29 0.08 8.57 -27.82
N ALA A 30 -0.69 7.85 -27.02
CA ALA A 30 -1.28 8.23 -25.76
C ALA A 30 -0.28 8.59 -24.68
N MET A 31 0.66 7.70 -24.36
CA MET A 31 1.68 7.99 -23.38
C MET A 31 2.49 9.23 -23.81
N ALA A 32 2.82 9.32 -25.10
CA ALA A 32 3.48 10.48 -25.68
C ALA A 32 2.64 11.77 -25.55
N ARG A 33 1.30 11.70 -25.53
CA ARG A 33 0.42 12.87 -25.33
C ARG A 33 0.35 13.31 -23.89
N LEU A 34 0.21 12.38 -22.95
CA LEU A 34 0.29 12.69 -21.50
C LEU A 34 1.64 13.31 -21.14
N LEU A 35 2.68 12.92 -21.86
CA LEU A 35 4.05 13.35 -21.64
C LEU A 35 4.45 14.59 -22.47
N ARG A 36 3.54 15.20 -23.27
CA ARG A 36 3.84 16.43 -24.02
C ARG A 36 3.96 17.64 -23.07
N PRO A 37 4.93 18.54 -23.30
CA PRO A 37 4.98 19.82 -22.60
C PRO A 37 3.69 20.60 -22.85
N ARG A 38 3.00 21.00 -21.80
CA ARG A 38 1.87 21.93 -21.83
C ARG A 38 2.31 23.24 -21.18
N ALA A 39 1.58 24.30 -21.43
CA ALA A 39 1.78 25.54 -20.70
C ALA A 39 1.52 25.26 -19.20
N GLY A 40 2.57 25.23 -18.39
CA GLY A 40 2.52 24.79 -17.00
C GLY A 40 3.40 23.56 -16.74
N ARG A 41 3.54 23.19 -15.46
CA ARG A 41 4.33 22.04 -15.06
C ARG A 41 3.60 20.73 -15.42
N HIS A 42 4.31 19.81 -16.05
CA HIS A 42 3.72 18.51 -16.41
C HIS A 42 3.34 17.72 -15.13
N PRO A 43 2.14 17.11 -15.06
CA PRO A 43 1.65 16.45 -13.85
C PRO A 43 2.56 15.32 -13.31
N LEU A 44 3.27 14.64 -14.19
CA LEU A 44 4.18 13.55 -13.83
C LEU A 44 5.64 14.01 -13.73
N ALA A 45 5.92 15.31 -13.86
CA ALA A 45 7.27 15.81 -13.79
C ALA A 45 7.69 16.15 -12.36
N ASP A 46 8.93 15.80 -12.03
CA ASP A 46 9.59 16.22 -10.81
C ASP A 46 9.75 17.76 -10.74
N PRO A 47 10.17 18.33 -9.62
CA PRO A 47 10.39 19.77 -9.47
C PRO A 47 11.32 20.41 -10.50
N ARG A 48 12.17 19.61 -11.12
CA ARG A 48 13.08 20.05 -12.20
C ARG A 48 12.43 19.96 -13.59
N GLY A 49 11.16 19.58 -13.65
CA GLY A 49 10.44 19.41 -14.91
C GLY A 49 10.78 18.16 -15.69
N ARG A 50 11.39 17.13 -15.05
CA ARG A 50 11.68 15.85 -15.67
C ARG A 50 10.72 14.76 -15.20
N ILE A 51 10.41 13.84 -16.07
CA ILE A 51 9.56 12.69 -15.80
C ILE A 51 10.45 11.53 -15.38
N PRO A 52 10.32 11.00 -14.15
CA PRO A 52 11.00 9.78 -13.74
C PRO A 52 10.36 8.58 -14.44
N VAL A 53 11.20 7.77 -15.07
CA VAL A 53 10.75 6.60 -15.84
C VAL A 53 11.43 5.35 -15.29
N LEU A 54 10.64 4.35 -14.95
CA LEU A 54 11.10 3.01 -14.60
C LEU A 54 11.00 2.11 -15.84
N VAL A 55 12.01 1.30 -16.07
CA VAL A 55 12.14 0.49 -17.29
C VAL A 55 12.43 -0.96 -16.91
N PRO A 56 11.49 -1.90 -17.12
CA PRO A 56 11.78 -3.32 -17.04
C PRO A 56 12.82 -3.70 -18.11
N LEU A 57 13.87 -4.40 -17.73
CA LEU A 57 14.94 -4.81 -18.62
C LEU A 57 14.63 -6.16 -19.26
N PRO A 58 14.92 -6.34 -20.55
CA PRO A 58 14.92 -7.65 -21.16
C PRO A 58 15.87 -8.62 -20.44
N ALA A 59 15.57 -9.91 -20.44
CA ALA A 59 16.37 -10.91 -19.77
C ALA A 59 17.84 -10.85 -20.23
N GLY A 60 18.76 -10.67 -19.27
CA GLY A 60 20.19 -10.57 -19.54
C GLY A 60 20.69 -9.21 -20.05
N ALA A 61 19.83 -8.21 -20.16
CA ALA A 61 20.26 -6.87 -20.57
C ALA A 61 20.94 -6.13 -19.40
N ASP A 62 22.00 -5.41 -19.73
CA ASP A 62 22.66 -4.48 -18.80
C ASP A 62 22.01 -3.09 -18.90
N ALA A 63 21.50 -2.57 -17.79
CA ALA A 63 20.86 -1.26 -17.74
C ALA A 63 21.78 -0.14 -18.25
N ARG A 64 23.06 -0.16 -17.86
CA ARG A 64 24.02 0.89 -18.22
C ARG A 64 24.31 0.94 -19.71
N SER A 65 24.31 -0.22 -20.40
CA SER A 65 24.48 -0.27 -21.85
C SER A 65 23.32 0.35 -22.63
N LEU A 66 22.17 0.49 -21.97
CA LEU A 66 20.95 1.12 -22.51
C LEU A 66 20.79 2.57 -22.06
N GLY A 67 21.81 3.16 -21.42
CA GLY A 67 21.73 4.52 -20.88
C GLY A 67 20.84 4.66 -19.64
N LEU A 68 20.59 3.56 -18.93
CA LEU A 68 19.75 3.52 -17.73
C LEU A 68 20.59 3.32 -16.47
N LEU A 69 20.15 3.89 -15.36
CA LEU A 69 20.71 3.59 -14.04
C LEU A 69 20.02 2.30 -13.52
N PRO A 70 20.79 1.24 -13.16
CA PRO A 70 20.18 0.07 -12.51
C PRO A 70 19.65 0.45 -11.11
N VAL A 71 18.42 0.02 -10.79
CA VAL A 71 17.75 0.37 -9.50
C VAL A 71 17.21 -0.86 -8.76
N ALA A 72 17.03 -1.98 -9.46
CA ALA A 72 16.63 -3.25 -8.88
C ALA A 72 16.99 -4.38 -9.86
N PRO A 73 17.04 -5.66 -9.44
CA PRO A 73 17.20 -6.78 -10.36
C PRO A 73 16.17 -6.76 -11.49
N GLY A 74 16.62 -6.66 -12.74
CA GLY A 74 15.76 -6.58 -13.93
C GLY A 74 15.11 -5.21 -14.19
N PHE A 75 15.55 -4.13 -13.49
CA PHE A 75 15.01 -2.80 -13.68
C PHE A 75 16.10 -1.73 -13.81
N GLY A 76 15.89 -0.78 -14.71
CA GLY A 76 16.67 0.45 -14.83
C GLY A 76 15.78 1.69 -14.77
N THR A 77 16.37 2.87 -14.58
CA THR A 77 15.65 4.15 -14.56
C THR A 77 16.33 5.21 -15.39
N VAL A 78 15.56 6.18 -15.85
CA VAL A 78 16.02 7.42 -16.48
C VAL A 78 15.03 8.55 -16.18
N ARG A 79 15.52 9.79 -16.09
CA ARG A 79 14.67 10.99 -15.95
C ARG A 79 14.71 11.83 -17.21
N LEU A 80 13.58 11.94 -17.88
CA LEU A 80 13.47 12.56 -19.20
C LEU A 80 12.71 13.89 -19.12
N ALA A 81 13.20 14.89 -19.84
CA ALA A 81 12.36 16.07 -20.10
C ALA A 81 11.13 15.63 -20.90
N PRO A 82 9.92 16.20 -20.66
CA PRO A 82 8.69 15.79 -21.32
C PRO A 82 8.77 15.73 -22.86
N GLY A 83 9.54 16.64 -23.46
CA GLY A 83 9.78 16.67 -24.90
C GLY A 83 10.69 15.55 -25.42
N ASN A 84 11.48 14.91 -24.56
CA ASN A 84 12.45 13.90 -24.94
C ASN A 84 11.94 12.46 -24.83
N VAL A 85 10.78 12.26 -24.19
CA VAL A 85 10.23 10.92 -23.97
C VAL A 85 9.96 10.19 -25.29
N GLY A 86 9.38 10.88 -26.27
CA GLY A 86 9.13 10.32 -27.60
C GLY A 86 10.40 9.94 -28.35
N ALA A 87 11.46 10.75 -28.25
CA ALA A 87 12.75 10.46 -28.87
C ALA A 87 13.46 9.26 -28.22
N PHE A 88 13.43 9.20 -26.89
CA PHE A 88 13.98 8.07 -26.15
C PHE A 88 13.24 6.77 -26.47
N SER A 89 11.92 6.80 -26.48
CA SER A 89 11.09 5.66 -26.85
C SER A 89 11.33 5.18 -28.29
N ALA A 90 11.54 6.11 -29.23
CA ALA A 90 11.87 5.76 -30.61
C ALA A 90 13.28 5.17 -30.78
N ALA A 91 14.22 5.57 -29.91
CA ALA A 91 15.58 5.01 -29.90
C ALA A 91 15.63 3.62 -29.21
N HIS A 92 14.68 3.30 -28.36
CA HIS A 92 14.60 2.05 -27.59
C HIS A 92 13.21 1.43 -27.71
N PRO A 93 12.81 0.97 -28.91
CA PRO A 93 11.47 0.41 -29.15
C PRO A 93 11.22 -0.90 -28.39
N GLU A 94 12.28 -1.56 -27.91
CA GLU A 94 12.24 -2.78 -27.12
C GLU A 94 11.91 -2.55 -25.65
N LEU A 95 11.99 -1.29 -25.18
CA LEU A 95 11.82 -0.95 -23.75
C LEU A 95 10.39 -0.45 -23.46
N ALA A 96 9.79 -0.97 -22.41
CA ALA A 96 8.57 -0.41 -21.84
C ALA A 96 8.92 0.74 -20.89
N LEU A 97 8.39 1.93 -21.15
CA LEU A 97 8.59 3.10 -20.31
C LEU A 97 7.42 3.25 -19.34
N LEU A 98 7.69 3.19 -18.06
CA LEU A 98 6.68 3.18 -16.99
C LEU A 98 6.87 4.39 -16.09
N THR A 99 5.81 5.08 -15.76
CA THR A 99 5.81 6.26 -14.88
C THR A 99 4.46 6.42 -14.18
N GLY A 100 4.45 7.12 -13.05
CA GLY A 100 3.23 7.41 -12.29
C GLY A 100 3.34 8.75 -11.55
N PRO A 101 2.26 9.21 -10.92
CA PRO A 101 2.31 10.38 -10.05
C PRO A 101 3.17 10.09 -8.81
N PRO A 102 3.79 11.14 -8.25
CA PRO A 102 4.59 11.01 -7.03
C PRO A 102 3.76 10.44 -5.86
N ARG A 103 4.39 9.58 -5.06
CA ARG A 103 3.79 9.01 -3.85
C ARG A 103 4.00 9.93 -2.65
N ARG A 104 3.10 9.88 -1.67
CA ARG A 104 3.12 10.73 -0.47
C ARG A 104 3.20 9.90 0.81
N PRO A 105 3.79 10.42 1.91
CA PRO A 105 3.85 9.75 3.20
C PRO A 105 2.48 9.72 3.91
N LEU A 106 2.31 8.74 4.79
CA LEU A 106 1.10 8.50 5.62
C LEU A 106 1.49 8.34 7.11
N LEU A 107 0.61 8.47 8.10
CA LEU A 107 0.97 8.69 9.52
C LEU A 107 0.38 7.74 10.59
N ASP A 108 1.09 7.33 11.62
CA ASP A 108 0.89 7.17 13.05
C ASP A 108 1.16 5.98 14.03
N ARG A 109 0.94 5.64 15.17
CA ARG A 109 1.09 5.27 16.60
C ARG A 109 1.13 3.75 17.05
N SER A 110 1.75 3.19 17.98
CA SER A 110 2.33 2.83 19.20
C SER A 110 2.42 1.35 19.81
N LYS A 111 2.99 1.11 20.99
CA LYS A 111 3.76 -0.07 21.42
C LYS A 111 3.19 -1.04 22.48
N VAL A 112 2.23 -0.65 23.31
CA VAL A 112 1.82 -1.46 24.48
C VAL A 112 1.08 -2.75 24.06
N TRP A 113 0.35 -2.67 22.96
CA TRP A 113 -0.50 -3.75 22.48
C TRP A 113 0.27 -4.90 21.83
N ILE A 114 1.51 -4.67 21.35
CA ILE A 114 2.33 -5.68 20.67
C ILE A 114 3.17 -6.52 21.64
N ARG A 115 3.07 -6.32 22.93
CA ARG A 115 3.78 -7.04 23.99
C ARG A 115 5.29 -7.15 23.78
N VAL A 116 5.92 -6.12 23.18
CA VAL A 116 7.35 -6.12 22.87
C VAL A 116 8.22 -6.21 24.12
N GLU A 117 7.82 -5.58 25.23
CA GLU A 117 8.61 -5.61 26.47
C GLU A 117 8.64 -7.00 27.11
N GLN A 118 7.59 -7.78 26.97
CA GLN A 118 7.56 -9.18 27.39
C GLN A 118 8.51 -10.03 26.54
N TYR A 119 8.45 -9.85 25.22
CA TYR A 119 9.34 -10.53 24.28
C TYR A 119 10.81 -10.19 24.53
N ARG A 120 11.15 -8.90 24.67
CA ARG A 120 12.52 -8.43 24.93
C ARG A 120 13.07 -8.97 26.25
N ARG A 121 12.26 -9.01 27.31
CA ARG A 121 12.65 -9.61 28.60
C ARG A 121 12.86 -11.12 28.50
N ALA A 122 12.07 -11.81 27.71
CA ALA A 122 12.16 -13.26 27.56
C ALA A 122 13.34 -13.69 26.68
N THR A 123 13.73 -12.89 25.67
CA THR A 123 14.73 -13.25 24.67
C THR A 123 16.06 -12.51 24.82
N GLY A 124 16.06 -11.36 25.50
CA GLY A 124 17.20 -10.43 25.50
C GLY A 124 17.39 -9.66 24.19
N ALA A 125 16.49 -9.83 23.21
CA ALA A 125 16.59 -9.15 21.92
C ALA A 125 16.21 -7.67 22.03
N ASP A 126 17.00 -6.79 21.42
CA ASP A 126 16.82 -5.35 21.37
C ASP A 126 17.08 -4.74 19.97
N GLY A 127 17.39 -5.61 18.98
CA GLY A 127 17.71 -5.26 17.60
C GLY A 127 19.19 -5.12 17.30
N LYS A 128 20.07 -5.36 18.26
CA LYS A 128 21.53 -5.25 18.07
C LYS A 128 22.02 -6.20 16.98
N GLY A 129 22.85 -5.68 16.07
CA GLY A 129 23.40 -6.44 14.95
C GLY A 129 22.44 -6.61 13.76
N VAL A 130 21.34 -5.85 13.75
CA VAL A 130 20.38 -5.82 12.65
C VAL A 130 20.25 -4.38 12.13
N VAL A 131 20.06 -4.22 10.82
CA VAL A 131 19.76 -2.95 10.19
C VAL A 131 18.25 -2.74 10.14
N VAL A 132 17.78 -1.62 10.65
CA VAL A 132 16.47 -1.05 10.34
C VAL A 132 16.67 0.05 9.31
N GLY A 133 16.24 -0.25 8.09
CA GLY A 133 16.22 0.69 6.98
C GLY A 133 14.93 1.51 6.98
N VAL A 134 15.02 2.80 6.73
CA VAL A 134 13.87 3.69 6.61
C VAL A 134 13.94 4.44 5.29
N VAL A 135 12.96 4.24 4.42
CA VAL A 135 12.79 5.00 3.18
C VAL A 135 11.61 5.95 3.38
N ASP A 136 11.90 7.23 3.58
CA ASP A 136 10.91 8.21 4.01
C ASP A 136 11.37 9.65 3.70
N THR A 137 10.74 10.67 4.34
CA THR A 137 11.04 12.09 4.15
C THR A 137 12.43 12.54 4.65
N GLY A 138 13.11 11.67 5.37
CA GLY A 138 14.41 11.93 5.98
C GLY A 138 14.45 11.58 7.46
N ILE A 139 15.41 12.15 8.16
CA ILE A 139 15.56 12.03 9.61
C ILE A 139 16.22 13.29 10.17
N ASP A 140 15.76 13.75 11.32
CA ASP A 140 16.47 14.78 12.07
C ASP A 140 17.63 14.14 12.83
N VAL A 141 18.84 14.25 12.27
CA VAL A 141 20.06 13.68 12.86
C VAL A 141 20.42 14.32 14.20
N THR A 142 19.80 15.48 14.55
CA THR A 142 20.03 16.14 15.82
C THR A 142 19.20 15.54 16.95
N HIS A 143 18.15 14.76 16.61
CA HIS A 143 17.22 14.25 17.59
C HIS A 143 17.87 13.22 18.54
N PRO A 144 17.66 13.33 19.85
CA PRO A 144 18.33 12.47 20.85
C PRO A 144 17.96 10.98 20.74
N ASP A 145 16.81 10.60 20.19
CA ASP A 145 16.42 9.20 19.94
C ASP A 145 17.39 8.41 19.07
N PHE A 146 18.20 9.11 18.27
CA PHE A 146 19.11 8.51 17.31
C PHE A 146 20.59 8.62 17.71
N ARG A 147 20.85 8.92 18.98
CA ARG A 147 22.19 8.99 19.55
C ARG A 147 22.44 7.89 20.55
N ASP A 148 23.68 7.42 20.60
CA ASP A 148 24.13 6.50 21.63
C ASP A 148 24.42 7.23 22.97
N GLU A 149 24.83 6.49 23.98
CA GLU A 149 25.20 7.01 25.30
C GLU A 149 26.39 7.98 25.30
N ASN A 150 27.22 7.95 24.26
CA ASN A 150 28.36 8.85 24.05
C ASN A 150 27.97 10.09 23.20
N GLY A 151 26.70 10.23 22.84
CA GLY A 151 26.20 11.29 21.99
C GLY A 151 26.54 11.14 20.51
N LYS A 152 27.04 9.97 20.08
CA LYS A 152 27.33 9.62 18.69
C LYS A 152 26.05 9.19 17.98
N THR A 153 26.01 9.43 16.66
CA THR A 153 24.86 8.99 15.86
C THR A 153 24.78 7.47 15.77
N ARG A 154 23.56 6.94 15.77
CA ARG A 154 23.23 5.54 15.47
C ARG A 154 22.86 5.32 14.01
N ILE A 155 22.82 6.39 13.22
CA ILE A 155 22.56 6.37 11.78
C ILE A 155 23.88 6.06 11.08
N ARG A 156 24.01 4.83 10.58
CA ARG A 156 25.26 4.35 9.97
C ARG A 156 25.52 4.92 8.59
N TRP A 157 24.44 5.03 7.80
CA TRP A 157 24.47 5.61 6.46
C TRP A 157 23.19 6.39 6.20
N MET A 158 23.32 7.44 5.42
CA MET A 158 22.17 8.19 4.91
C MET A 158 22.36 8.56 3.44
N LEU A 159 21.33 8.30 2.63
CA LEU A 159 21.15 8.84 1.29
C LEU A 159 20.06 9.91 1.35
N GLN A 160 20.34 11.11 0.90
CA GLN A 160 19.42 12.23 0.93
C GLN A 160 19.32 12.91 -0.44
N ALA A 161 18.10 13.14 -0.92
CA ALA A 161 17.87 13.95 -2.12
C ALA A 161 18.46 15.36 -1.94
N GLY A 162 19.25 15.79 -2.92
CA GLY A 162 19.94 17.08 -2.87
C GLY A 162 21.20 17.05 -3.72
N SER A 163 22.00 18.11 -3.63
CA SER A 163 23.27 18.13 -4.38
C SER A 163 24.28 17.18 -3.77
N PRO A 164 25.04 16.43 -4.60
CA PRO A 164 26.12 15.57 -4.12
C PRO A 164 27.13 16.38 -3.30
N ARG A 165 27.61 15.81 -2.20
CA ARG A 165 28.61 16.46 -1.33
C ARG A 165 30.03 16.05 -1.66
N GLY A 166 30.23 14.99 -2.46
CA GLY A 166 31.53 14.44 -2.82
C GLY A 166 32.26 13.76 -1.66
N LEU A 167 31.63 13.58 -0.50
CA LEU A 167 32.22 12.90 0.65
C LEU A 167 32.43 11.42 0.34
N HIS A 168 31.54 10.84 -0.43
CA HIS A 168 31.56 9.45 -0.89
C HIS A 168 31.33 9.40 -2.41
N ALA A 169 32.17 10.11 -3.18
CA ALA A 169 31.96 10.30 -4.62
C ALA A 169 31.78 9.00 -5.42
N SER A 170 32.47 7.92 -5.06
CA SER A 170 32.31 6.62 -5.73
C SER A 170 30.91 6.02 -5.47
N LEU A 171 30.36 6.17 -4.27
CA LEU A 171 29.01 5.72 -3.96
C LEU A 171 27.98 6.64 -4.62
N GLU A 172 28.18 7.96 -4.56
CA GLU A 172 27.33 8.93 -5.22
C GLU A 172 27.21 8.64 -6.73
N GLN A 173 28.34 8.25 -7.36
CA GLN A 173 28.34 7.80 -8.76
C GLN A 173 27.61 6.48 -8.99
N ILE A 174 27.78 5.48 -8.11
CA ILE A 174 27.09 4.18 -8.23
C ILE A 174 25.57 4.37 -8.24
N TYR A 175 25.05 5.25 -7.38
CA TYR A 175 23.62 5.54 -7.26
C TYR A 175 23.14 6.68 -8.16
N GLY A 176 24.01 7.20 -9.05
CA GLY A 176 23.65 8.26 -10.00
C GLY A 176 23.35 9.60 -9.34
N CYS A 177 23.92 9.87 -8.15
CA CYS A 177 23.70 11.13 -7.44
C CYS A 177 24.29 12.35 -8.15
N ASP A 178 25.36 12.14 -8.91
CA ASP A 178 26.09 13.15 -9.70
C ASP A 178 25.63 13.23 -11.17
N ASP A 179 24.78 12.30 -11.61
CA ASP A 179 24.24 12.29 -12.96
C ASP A 179 23.18 13.38 -13.12
N PRO A 180 23.35 14.32 -14.07
CA PRO A 180 22.40 15.39 -14.32
C PRO A 180 21.03 14.87 -14.81
N ASP A 181 20.95 13.66 -15.35
CA ASP A 181 19.74 13.02 -15.86
C ASP A 181 19.03 12.14 -14.84
N GLN A 182 19.57 12.03 -13.62
CA GLN A 182 18.97 11.33 -12.47
C GLN A 182 18.60 12.31 -11.36
N SER A 183 17.99 11.78 -10.29
CA SER A 183 17.77 12.55 -9.06
C SER A 183 19.08 12.72 -8.32
N PRO A 184 19.57 13.96 -8.16
CA PRO A 184 20.78 14.18 -7.41
C PRO A 184 20.56 13.86 -5.93
N CYS A 185 21.60 13.30 -5.33
CA CYS A 185 21.58 12.91 -3.93
C CYS A 185 22.96 13.10 -3.27
N ALA A 186 22.98 13.16 -1.96
CA ALA A 186 24.19 13.14 -1.14
C ALA A 186 24.20 11.86 -0.32
N ILE A 187 25.36 11.24 -0.20
CA ILE A 187 25.59 10.09 0.68
C ILE A 187 26.51 10.51 1.81
N VAL A 188 26.12 10.20 3.03
CA VAL A 188 26.89 10.51 4.25
C VAL A 188 26.95 9.29 5.17
N SER A 189 28.11 9.11 5.83
CA SER A 189 28.31 8.08 6.84
C SER A 189 28.05 8.61 8.25
N ASP A 190 28.06 7.72 9.24
CA ASP A 190 28.03 8.09 10.66
C ASP A 190 29.13 9.06 11.07
N ALA A 191 30.35 8.87 10.54
CA ALA A 191 31.45 9.77 10.80
C ALA A 191 31.21 11.19 10.25
N ASP A 192 30.59 11.28 9.07
CA ASP A 192 30.23 12.57 8.46
C ASP A 192 29.12 13.25 9.27
N ILE A 193 28.11 12.48 9.68
CA ILE A 193 27.00 12.97 10.53
C ILE A 193 27.55 13.52 11.86
N ASP A 194 28.43 12.76 12.54
CA ASP A 194 29.07 13.19 13.77
C ASP A 194 29.92 14.46 13.59
N ALA A 195 30.62 14.57 12.46
CA ALA A 195 31.38 15.76 12.13
C ALA A 195 30.47 16.99 11.91
N LEU A 196 29.35 16.82 11.22
CA LEU A 196 28.35 17.88 11.00
C LEU A 196 27.71 18.31 12.33
N LEU A 197 27.34 17.36 13.19
CA LEU A 197 26.81 17.63 14.52
C LEU A 197 27.79 18.42 15.39
N THR A 198 29.06 18.07 15.33
CA THR A 198 30.14 18.76 16.08
C THR A 198 30.34 20.21 15.61
N LYS A 199 30.19 20.45 14.31
CA LYS A 199 30.31 21.78 13.70
C LYS A 199 29.06 22.65 13.91
N GLY A 200 27.94 22.07 14.32
CA GLY A 200 26.67 22.78 14.42
C GLY A 200 26.04 23.07 13.04
N GLU A 201 26.39 22.31 12.01
CA GLU A 201 25.90 22.46 10.62
C GLU A 201 24.94 21.31 10.18
N PRO A 202 23.96 20.91 10.97
CA PRO A 202 23.08 19.79 10.58
C PRO A 202 21.98 20.19 9.59
N GLY A 203 21.92 21.45 9.18
CA GLY A 203 20.77 22.01 8.45
C GLY A 203 20.35 21.31 7.15
N LEU A 204 21.25 20.57 6.48
CA LEU A 204 20.90 19.79 5.27
C LEU A 204 20.44 18.36 5.58
N LEU A 205 20.55 17.93 6.83
CA LEU A 205 20.16 16.61 7.33
C LEU A 205 18.92 16.69 8.25
N ARG A 206 18.11 17.72 8.11
CA ARG A 206 16.86 17.89 8.86
C ARG A 206 15.70 17.37 8.04
N ASP A 207 14.85 16.62 8.69
CA ASP A 207 13.54 16.24 8.18
C ASP A 207 12.55 17.38 8.46
N ILE A 208 12.27 18.21 7.47
CA ILE A 208 11.34 19.34 7.59
C ILE A 208 9.88 18.94 7.35
N THR A 209 9.60 17.68 7.07
CA THR A 209 8.26 17.11 7.05
C THR A 209 7.93 16.45 8.38
N GLY A 210 8.94 15.86 9.03
CA GLY A 210 8.85 15.21 10.34
C GLY A 210 8.40 13.74 10.30
N HIS A 211 7.98 13.25 9.16
CA HIS A 211 7.40 11.91 9.03
C HIS A 211 8.45 10.81 9.20
N GLY A 212 9.54 10.86 8.47
CA GLY A 212 10.59 9.85 8.55
C GLY A 212 11.29 9.80 9.92
N THR A 213 11.47 10.97 10.57
CA THR A 213 11.96 11.07 11.94
C THR A 213 11.05 10.33 12.91
N HIS A 214 9.75 10.53 12.80
CA HIS A 214 8.75 9.88 13.63
C HIS A 214 8.72 8.36 13.39
N VAL A 215 8.69 7.93 12.14
CA VAL A 215 8.72 6.53 11.72
C VAL A 215 9.97 5.81 12.21
N ALA A 216 11.16 6.41 12.03
CA ALA A 216 12.41 5.84 12.51
C ALA A 216 12.45 5.66 14.03
N SER A 217 11.87 6.62 14.78
CA SER A 217 11.78 6.53 16.24
C SER A 217 10.87 5.36 16.69
N ILE A 218 9.73 5.15 16.03
CA ILE A 218 8.85 4.01 16.31
C ILE A 218 9.58 2.68 16.13
N ALA A 219 10.31 2.53 15.03
CA ALA A 219 11.02 1.29 14.75
C ALA A 219 12.21 1.08 15.69
N ALA A 220 13.06 2.10 15.87
CA ALA A 220 14.39 1.94 16.47
C ALA A 220 14.88 3.11 17.34
N GLY A 221 14.03 4.08 17.70
CA GLY A 221 14.41 5.13 18.64
C GLY A 221 14.76 4.58 20.02
N ASN A 222 15.73 5.17 20.71
CA ASN A 222 16.08 4.76 22.08
C ASN A 222 15.31 5.54 23.16
N GLY A 223 14.41 6.46 22.77
CA GLY A 223 13.55 7.24 23.65
C GLY A 223 14.20 8.53 24.16
N GLY A 224 15.37 8.89 23.64
CA GLY A 224 16.04 10.15 23.97
C GLY A 224 16.44 10.32 25.43
N PRO A 225 16.39 11.56 25.99
CA PRO A 225 16.81 11.84 27.33
C PRO A 225 16.00 11.11 28.40
N MET A 226 16.67 10.75 29.48
CA MET A 226 16.04 10.15 30.64
C MET A 226 15.07 11.12 31.31
N VAL A 227 13.79 10.81 31.33
CA VAL A 227 12.78 11.53 32.10
C VAL A 227 12.38 10.66 33.29
N ALA A 228 12.53 11.15 34.49
CA ALA A 228 12.24 10.41 35.73
C ALA A 228 12.94 9.03 35.75
N GLU A 229 14.22 8.98 35.43
CA GLU A 229 15.08 7.79 35.42
C GLU A 229 14.75 6.72 34.38
N ARG A 230 13.88 7.02 33.39
CA ARG A 230 13.55 6.10 32.28
C ARG A 230 13.35 6.88 30.98
N PRO A 231 13.88 6.36 29.85
CA PRO A 231 13.57 6.92 28.55
C PRO A 231 12.09 6.73 28.23
N ARG A 232 11.47 7.74 27.62
CA ARG A 232 10.10 7.70 27.13
C ARG A 232 10.08 7.29 25.64
N TYR A 233 8.96 6.78 25.19
CA TYR A 233 8.69 6.48 23.77
C TYR A 233 9.76 5.66 23.03
N VAL A 234 10.38 4.72 23.74
CA VAL A 234 11.42 3.81 23.18
C VAL A 234 10.88 2.98 22.03
N GLY A 235 11.58 2.90 20.90
CA GLY A 235 11.28 2.07 19.73
C GLY A 235 11.21 0.57 20.00
N VAL A 236 10.72 -0.17 19.02
CA VAL A 236 10.57 -1.64 19.13
C VAL A 236 11.94 -2.32 19.20
N ALA A 237 12.90 -1.88 18.38
CA ALA A 237 14.27 -2.38 18.28
C ALA A 237 15.32 -1.29 18.59
N PRO A 238 15.42 -0.80 19.86
CA PRO A 238 16.16 0.42 20.17
C PRO A 238 17.70 0.30 20.05
N ALA A 239 18.24 -0.89 19.90
CA ALA A 239 19.67 -1.12 19.66
C ALA A 239 19.99 -1.43 18.19
N ALA A 240 19.01 -1.40 17.29
CA ALA A 240 19.23 -1.62 15.87
C ALA A 240 20.09 -0.52 15.25
N THR A 241 20.86 -0.86 14.22
CA THR A 241 21.60 0.07 13.37
C THR A 241 20.63 0.72 12.39
N LEU A 242 20.66 2.04 12.28
CA LEU A 242 19.81 2.77 11.34
C LEU A 242 20.53 3.04 10.02
N ILE A 243 19.86 2.80 8.90
CA ILE A 243 20.23 3.30 7.57
C ILE A 243 19.01 4.00 6.99
N VAL A 244 19.14 5.27 6.61
CA VAL A 244 18.03 6.11 6.20
C VAL A 244 18.21 6.56 4.75
N ALA A 245 17.16 6.46 3.97
CA ALA A 245 17.15 7.02 2.63
C ALA A 245 15.96 7.98 2.47
N ALA A 246 16.26 9.24 2.16
CA ALA A 246 15.30 10.28 1.85
C ALA A 246 15.34 10.58 0.35
N PRO A 247 14.61 9.81 -0.48
CA PRO A 247 14.76 9.88 -1.93
C PRO A 247 14.07 11.09 -2.56
N SER A 248 13.28 11.84 -1.80
CA SER A 248 12.60 13.07 -2.27
C SER A 248 13.01 14.28 -1.45
N ARG A 249 12.82 15.46 -2.04
CA ARG A 249 12.97 16.74 -1.32
C ARG A 249 11.72 17.06 -0.53
N PRO A 250 11.85 17.88 0.52
CA PRO A 250 10.69 18.32 1.28
C PRO A 250 9.60 18.95 0.41
N GLY A 251 8.35 18.51 0.63
CA GLY A 251 7.20 18.96 -0.16
C GLY A 251 7.05 18.31 -1.54
N GLU A 252 7.99 17.44 -1.92
CA GLU A 252 7.91 16.60 -3.13
C GLU A 252 7.40 15.20 -2.77
N GLY A 253 6.72 14.54 -3.70
CA GLY A 253 6.38 13.11 -3.57
C GLY A 253 7.58 12.22 -3.88
N PHE A 254 7.40 10.92 -3.69
CA PHE A 254 8.41 9.90 -3.97
C PHE A 254 8.18 9.28 -5.34
N ASP A 255 9.19 9.31 -6.19
CA ASP A 255 9.16 8.65 -7.49
C ASP A 255 9.53 7.17 -7.36
N ASP A 256 8.85 6.29 -8.11
CA ASP A 256 9.07 4.84 -8.07
C ASP A 256 10.55 4.44 -8.26
N PRO A 257 11.31 4.99 -9.22
CA PRO A 257 12.73 4.68 -9.37
C PRO A 257 13.58 5.05 -8.15
N ASP A 258 13.25 6.17 -7.49
CA ASP A 258 14.00 6.63 -6.32
C ASP A 258 13.69 5.80 -5.08
N ILE A 259 12.47 5.29 -4.95
CA ILE A 259 12.12 4.31 -3.91
C ILE A 259 12.96 3.04 -4.09
N LEU A 260 13.01 2.47 -5.31
CA LEU A 260 13.81 1.28 -5.59
C LEU A 260 15.30 1.50 -5.31
N LYS A 261 15.84 2.64 -5.77
CA LYS A 261 17.21 3.04 -5.50
C LYS A 261 17.51 3.14 -4.00
N ALA A 262 16.58 3.73 -3.24
CA ALA A 262 16.69 3.89 -1.79
C ALA A 262 16.71 2.55 -1.05
N VAL A 263 15.83 1.61 -1.43
CA VAL A 263 15.79 0.27 -0.84
C VAL A 263 17.05 -0.52 -1.20
N GLN A 264 17.49 -0.46 -2.46
CA GLN A 264 18.72 -1.10 -2.88
C GLN A 264 19.93 -0.55 -2.11
N PHE A 265 20.02 0.79 -1.94
CA PHE A 265 21.07 1.42 -1.14
C PHE A 265 21.12 0.85 0.28
N ILE A 266 19.99 0.71 0.94
CA ILE A 266 19.93 0.18 2.30
C ILE A 266 20.43 -1.27 2.36
N PHE A 267 19.99 -2.13 1.43
CA PHE A 267 20.42 -3.53 1.41
C PHE A 267 21.92 -3.66 1.07
N ASP A 268 22.44 -2.89 0.11
CA ASP A 268 23.88 -2.90 -0.22
C ASP A 268 24.74 -2.47 0.99
N ARG A 269 24.30 -1.45 1.72
CA ARG A 269 25.03 -0.99 2.94
C ARG A 269 24.91 -2.04 4.07
N ALA A 270 23.78 -2.71 4.21
CA ALA A 270 23.61 -3.78 5.20
C ALA A 270 24.51 -4.99 4.89
N ASP A 271 24.60 -5.37 3.61
CA ASP A 271 25.49 -6.45 3.16
C ASP A 271 26.97 -6.13 3.44
N GLU A 272 27.41 -4.89 3.22
CA GLU A 272 28.77 -4.47 3.59
C GLU A 272 29.03 -4.56 5.11
N LEU A 273 28.00 -4.33 5.90
CA LEU A 273 28.07 -4.47 7.35
C LEU A 273 27.95 -5.95 7.81
N ASN A 274 27.66 -6.87 6.90
CA ASN A 274 27.31 -8.27 7.19
C ASN A 274 26.16 -8.39 8.20
N MET A 275 25.12 -7.59 8.06
CA MET A 275 23.94 -7.55 8.93
C MET A 275 22.68 -7.87 8.13
N PRO A 276 21.76 -8.64 8.72
CA PRO A 276 20.41 -8.75 8.17
C PRO A 276 19.72 -7.38 8.24
N ALA A 277 18.77 -7.15 7.33
CA ALA A 277 18.11 -5.86 7.22
C ALA A 277 16.61 -5.97 7.00
N VAL A 278 15.85 -5.13 7.68
CA VAL A 278 14.44 -4.89 7.40
C VAL A 278 14.26 -3.44 6.97
N VAL A 279 13.60 -3.23 5.84
CA VAL A 279 13.30 -1.90 5.29
C VAL A 279 11.84 -1.57 5.56
N ASN A 280 11.59 -0.42 6.16
CA ASN A 280 10.26 0.15 6.33
C ASN A 280 9.96 1.14 5.21
N LEU A 281 8.82 0.93 4.55
CA LEU A 281 8.23 1.80 3.55
C LEU A 281 6.88 2.31 4.06
N SER A 282 6.89 3.49 4.68
CA SER A 282 5.67 4.16 5.11
C SER A 282 5.16 5.14 4.03
N VAL A 283 5.23 4.71 2.77
CA VAL A 283 4.85 5.47 1.59
C VAL A 283 3.99 4.63 0.66
N GLY A 284 3.08 5.27 -0.06
CA GLY A 284 2.23 4.57 -1.00
C GLY A 284 1.35 5.51 -1.84
N SER A 285 0.56 4.93 -2.73
CA SER A 285 -0.37 5.64 -3.59
C SER A 285 -1.57 4.76 -3.91
N ASP A 286 -2.73 5.39 -4.05
CA ASP A 286 -3.93 4.72 -4.56
C ASP A 286 -3.98 4.72 -6.10
N PHE A 287 -2.95 5.24 -6.76
CA PHE A 287 -2.79 5.16 -8.20
C PHE A 287 -1.98 3.93 -8.59
N GLY A 288 -2.66 2.96 -9.15
CA GLY A 288 -2.04 1.70 -9.58
C GLY A 288 -3.04 0.56 -9.73
N PRO A 289 -2.59 -0.61 -10.15
CA PRO A 289 -3.45 -1.76 -10.44
C PRO A 289 -4.03 -2.44 -9.19
N HIS A 290 -3.47 -2.23 -8.01
CA HIS A 290 -3.83 -2.88 -6.73
C HIS A 290 -3.86 -4.42 -6.79
N ASP A 291 -3.03 -5.01 -7.64
CA ASP A 291 -2.98 -6.45 -7.91
C ASP A 291 -1.56 -7.04 -7.74
N GLY A 292 -0.60 -6.22 -7.36
CA GLY A 292 0.78 -6.61 -7.19
C GLY A 292 1.60 -6.62 -8.48
N THR A 293 1.09 -6.15 -9.60
CA THR A 293 1.79 -6.21 -10.90
C THR A 293 2.49 -4.91 -11.27
N SER A 294 2.43 -3.88 -10.43
CA SER A 294 3.14 -2.63 -10.73
C SER A 294 4.66 -2.86 -10.74
N PRO A 295 5.41 -2.15 -11.60
CA PRO A 295 6.87 -2.30 -11.67
C PRO A 295 7.59 -1.99 -10.36
N LEU A 296 7.08 -1.03 -9.59
CA LEU A 296 7.61 -0.76 -8.25
C LEU A 296 7.48 -1.98 -7.35
N GLU A 297 6.31 -2.59 -7.32
CA GLU A 297 6.03 -3.77 -6.50
C GLU A 297 6.89 -4.97 -6.91
N ALA A 298 6.98 -5.23 -8.21
CA ALA A 298 7.81 -6.30 -8.74
C ALA A 298 9.30 -6.08 -8.42
N GLY A 299 9.78 -4.83 -8.54
CA GLY A 299 11.16 -4.47 -8.21
C GLY A 299 11.47 -4.64 -6.73
N LEU A 300 10.57 -4.21 -5.83
CA LEU A 300 10.72 -4.40 -4.39
C LEU A 300 10.69 -5.88 -3.99
N ALA A 301 9.74 -6.64 -4.54
CA ALA A 301 9.61 -8.06 -4.26
C ALA A 301 10.82 -8.88 -4.73
N ALA A 302 11.49 -8.45 -5.80
CA ALA A 302 12.71 -9.09 -6.29
C ALA A 302 13.92 -8.94 -5.35
N MET A 303 13.87 -8.00 -4.38
CA MET A 303 14.96 -7.78 -3.41
C MET A 303 14.83 -8.63 -2.14
N VAL A 304 13.74 -9.37 -1.99
CA VAL A 304 13.41 -10.17 -0.80
C VAL A 304 12.98 -11.58 -1.19
N GLY A 305 12.61 -12.40 -0.22
CA GLY A 305 12.15 -13.77 -0.43
C GLY A 305 13.21 -14.81 -0.14
N SER A 306 12.99 -16.06 -0.53
CA SER A 306 13.86 -17.19 -0.19
C SER A 306 15.27 -17.11 -0.78
N ALA A 307 15.45 -16.36 -1.86
CA ALA A 307 16.77 -16.11 -2.46
C ALA A 307 17.60 -15.07 -1.67
N HIS A 308 16.96 -14.33 -0.76
CA HIS A 308 17.57 -13.25 0.01
C HIS A 308 17.25 -13.41 1.51
N PRO A 309 17.78 -14.47 2.18
CA PRO A 309 17.59 -14.63 3.61
C PRO A 309 18.16 -13.43 4.37
N GLY A 310 17.57 -13.09 5.51
CA GLY A 310 17.94 -11.90 6.29
C GLY A 310 17.49 -10.58 5.70
N ARG A 311 16.67 -10.57 4.65
CA ARG A 311 16.07 -9.34 4.09
C ARG A 311 14.56 -9.37 4.20
N ALA A 312 13.98 -8.25 4.61
CA ALA A 312 12.54 -8.04 4.62
C ALA A 312 12.17 -6.60 4.23
N ILE A 313 11.00 -6.44 3.60
CA ILE A 313 10.38 -5.14 3.28
C ILE A 313 9.00 -5.12 3.91
N VAL A 314 8.76 -4.11 4.73
CA VAL A 314 7.48 -3.84 5.39
C VAL A 314 6.87 -2.59 4.77
N VAL A 315 5.61 -2.66 4.38
CA VAL A 315 4.91 -1.57 3.69
C VAL A 315 3.64 -1.19 4.45
N ALA A 316 3.37 0.09 4.60
CA ALA A 316 2.09 0.57 5.11
C ALA A 316 0.95 0.21 4.15
N ALA A 317 -0.15 -0.37 4.66
CA ALA A 317 -1.26 -0.84 3.83
C ALA A 317 -2.03 0.28 3.12
N GLY A 318 -1.98 1.51 3.65
CA GLY A 318 -2.70 2.67 3.15
C GLY A 318 -3.73 3.22 4.12
N ASN A 319 -4.15 4.47 3.90
CA ASN A 319 -5.07 5.20 4.77
C ASN A 319 -6.38 5.62 4.06
N SER A 320 -6.61 5.15 2.86
CA SER A 320 -7.75 5.54 2.04
C SER A 320 -8.91 4.54 2.07
N GLY A 321 -8.94 3.65 3.08
CA GLY A 321 -10.00 2.65 3.25
C GLY A 321 -11.28 3.18 3.90
N ALA A 322 -11.38 4.48 4.18
CA ALA A 322 -12.59 5.06 4.76
C ALA A 322 -13.73 5.10 3.75
N LEU A 323 -14.95 4.91 4.25
CA LEU A 323 -16.18 5.17 3.53
C LEU A 323 -16.91 6.34 4.19
N TYR A 324 -17.47 7.23 3.38
CA TYR A 324 -18.05 8.49 3.83
C TYR A 324 -19.53 8.61 3.43
N GLU A 325 -20.34 9.18 4.30
CA GLU A 325 -21.64 9.73 3.94
C GLU A 325 -21.52 11.24 3.74
N VAL A 326 -21.93 11.73 2.58
CA VAL A 326 -21.87 13.15 2.23
C VAL A 326 -23.29 13.61 1.87
N ASP A 327 -23.87 14.57 2.61
CA ASP A 327 -25.23 15.06 2.43
C ASP A 327 -26.31 13.95 2.47
N GLY A 328 -26.09 12.91 3.28
CA GLY A 328 -26.99 11.78 3.40
C GLY A 328 -26.94 10.81 2.22
N ALA A 329 -25.96 10.92 1.34
CA ALA A 329 -25.69 9.98 0.26
C ALA A 329 -24.37 9.24 0.50
N GLY A 330 -24.32 7.97 0.17
CA GLY A 330 -23.14 7.12 0.31
C GLY A 330 -23.52 5.63 0.44
N PRO A 331 -22.55 4.78 0.82
CA PRO A 331 -21.14 5.12 1.15
C PRO A 331 -20.32 5.56 -0.07
N MET A 332 -19.55 6.62 0.09
CA MET A 332 -18.60 7.11 -0.90
C MET A 332 -17.17 6.70 -0.51
N GLY A 333 -16.33 6.43 -1.50
CA GLY A 333 -14.96 6.00 -1.27
C GLY A 333 -14.07 6.11 -2.50
N ILE A 334 -12.80 5.79 -2.34
CA ILE A 334 -11.81 5.88 -3.42
C ILE A 334 -11.87 4.70 -4.39
N HIS A 335 -12.47 3.60 -4.01
CA HIS A 335 -12.55 2.37 -4.80
C HIS A 335 -13.99 2.00 -5.09
N THR A 336 -14.21 1.51 -6.29
CA THR A 336 -15.49 0.93 -6.73
C THR A 336 -15.27 -0.13 -7.81
N GLU A 337 -16.31 -0.90 -8.10
CA GLU A 337 -16.33 -1.86 -9.19
C GLU A 337 -17.54 -1.63 -10.09
N ALA A 338 -17.41 -1.97 -11.38
CA ALA A 338 -18.47 -1.81 -12.34
C ALA A 338 -18.52 -2.99 -13.33
N HIS A 339 -19.70 -3.54 -13.53
CA HIS A 339 -19.95 -4.47 -14.64
C HIS A 339 -20.15 -3.69 -15.95
N VAL A 340 -19.60 -4.22 -17.03
CA VAL A 340 -19.64 -3.56 -18.34
C VAL A 340 -20.32 -4.49 -19.35
N SER A 341 -21.42 -4.00 -19.92
CA SER A 341 -22.23 -4.72 -20.91
C SER A 341 -22.00 -4.14 -22.32
N PRO A 342 -21.98 -4.99 -23.37
CA PRO A 342 -21.94 -4.50 -24.74
C PRO A 342 -23.25 -3.81 -25.18
N HIS A 343 -24.36 -4.07 -24.47
CA HIS A 343 -25.70 -3.62 -24.86
C HIS A 343 -26.04 -2.22 -24.32
N ALA A 344 -25.39 -1.79 -23.24
CA ALA A 344 -25.64 -0.49 -22.64
C ALA A 344 -24.34 0.08 -22.07
N GLU A 345 -24.33 1.39 -21.96
CA GLU A 345 -23.21 2.12 -21.37
C GLU A 345 -23.37 2.15 -19.84
N THR A 346 -22.29 1.86 -19.12
CA THR A 346 -22.21 1.95 -17.67
C THR A 346 -21.58 3.29 -17.30
N ARG A 347 -22.28 4.07 -16.46
CA ARG A 347 -21.81 5.35 -15.95
C ARG A 347 -21.37 5.16 -14.50
N VAL A 348 -20.11 5.47 -14.19
CA VAL A 348 -19.51 5.36 -12.85
C VAL A 348 -19.25 6.78 -12.32
N PRO A 349 -20.10 7.31 -11.44
CA PRO A 349 -20.03 8.69 -11.00
C PRO A 349 -18.95 8.90 -9.93
N ILE A 350 -18.26 10.05 -10.05
CA ILE A 350 -17.26 10.58 -9.14
C ILE A 350 -17.75 11.94 -8.67
N ARG A 351 -17.99 12.09 -7.38
CA ARG A 351 -18.40 13.35 -6.79
C ARG A 351 -17.21 14.23 -6.46
N THR A 352 -17.33 15.50 -6.76
CA THR A 352 -16.52 16.57 -6.22
C THR A 352 -17.42 17.47 -5.36
N PRO A 353 -17.22 17.51 -4.03
CA PRO A 353 -18.17 18.19 -3.13
C PRO A 353 -18.12 19.72 -3.26
N SER A 354 -16.99 20.28 -3.68
CA SER A 354 -16.83 21.74 -3.86
C SER A 354 -16.23 22.09 -5.21
N ALA A 355 -16.30 23.36 -5.58
CA ALA A 355 -15.51 23.89 -6.68
C ALA A 355 -14.02 23.77 -6.32
N SER A 356 -13.25 23.21 -7.21
CA SER A 356 -11.84 22.92 -6.97
C SER A 356 -11.00 23.16 -8.21
N SER A 357 -9.70 23.21 -8.04
CA SER A 357 -8.74 23.22 -9.14
C SER A 357 -7.58 22.27 -8.83
N GLY A 358 -7.09 21.58 -9.85
CA GLY A 358 -5.94 20.70 -9.73
C GLY A 358 -6.01 19.48 -10.63
N GLN A 359 -5.70 18.31 -10.12
CA GLN A 359 -5.56 17.08 -10.91
C GLN A 359 -6.35 15.94 -10.28
N GLY A 360 -7.05 15.17 -11.10
CA GLY A 360 -7.69 13.92 -10.72
C GLY A 360 -7.24 12.81 -11.66
N TYR A 361 -7.10 11.62 -11.08
CA TYR A 361 -6.72 10.42 -11.81
C TYR A 361 -7.65 9.28 -11.44
N VAL A 362 -8.03 8.48 -12.44
CA VAL A 362 -8.72 7.21 -12.21
C VAL A 362 -7.88 6.11 -12.83
N TRP A 363 -7.48 5.17 -12.02
CA TRP A 363 -6.93 3.92 -12.47
C TRP A 363 -8.06 2.92 -12.65
N ILE A 364 -8.06 2.18 -13.76
CA ILE A 364 -9.06 1.18 -14.06
C ILE A 364 -8.33 -0.11 -14.43
N THR A 365 -8.60 -1.18 -13.68
CA THR A 365 -8.04 -2.51 -13.95
C THR A 365 -9.14 -3.40 -14.52
N PHE A 366 -8.82 -4.07 -15.62
CA PHE A 366 -9.64 -5.07 -16.29
C PHE A 366 -8.96 -6.43 -16.24
N ARG A 367 -9.69 -7.48 -16.53
CA ARG A 367 -9.11 -8.82 -16.67
C ARG A 367 -8.51 -9.03 -18.05
N PRO A 368 -7.51 -9.94 -18.17
CA PRO A 368 -7.05 -10.39 -19.48
C PRO A 368 -8.24 -10.92 -20.30
N GLY A 369 -8.40 -10.42 -21.50
CA GLY A 369 -9.50 -10.81 -22.40
C GLY A 369 -10.74 -9.92 -22.34
N ASP A 370 -10.85 -9.00 -21.40
CA ASP A 370 -11.91 -8.01 -21.41
C ASP A 370 -11.70 -6.98 -22.52
N GLU A 371 -12.81 -6.57 -23.13
CA GLU A 371 -12.85 -5.55 -24.18
C GLU A 371 -13.80 -4.43 -23.74
N VAL A 372 -13.24 -3.38 -23.13
CA VAL A 372 -13.99 -2.28 -22.56
C VAL A 372 -13.50 -0.97 -23.13
N SER A 373 -14.40 -0.21 -23.74
CA SER A 373 -14.17 1.18 -24.16
C SER A 373 -14.42 2.11 -22.98
N VAL A 374 -13.59 3.14 -22.81
CA VAL A 374 -13.59 4.05 -21.67
C VAL A 374 -13.77 5.49 -22.13
N GLY A 375 -14.65 6.24 -21.46
CA GLY A 375 -14.88 7.66 -21.73
C GLY A 375 -14.89 8.49 -20.45
N LEU A 376 -14.89 9.81 -20.59
CA LEU A 376 -14.93 10.76 -19.48
C LEU A 376 -16.05 11.79 -19.72
N GLU A 377 -16.94 11.93 -18.74
CA GLU A 377 -17.97 12.94 -18.63
C GLU A 377 -17.53 14.01 -17.64
N GLY A 378 -17.65 15.27 -18.02
CA GLY A 378 -17.32 16.41 -17.17
C GLY A 378 -18.40 16.71 -16.12
N PRO A 379 -18.14 17.68 -15.21
CA PRO A 379 -18.99 17.91 -14.03
C PRO A 379 -20.37 18.50 -14.34
N GLY A 380 -20.61 18.93 -15.58
CA GLY A 380 -21.90 19.40 -16.08
C GLY A 380 -22.70 18.35 -16.85
N GLY A 381 -22.22 17.12 -16.92
CA GLY A 381 -22.81 16.05 -17.72
C GLY A 381 -22.41 16.07 -19.20
N GLU A 382 -21.51 16.96 -19.59
CA GLU A 382 -20.98 17.04 -20.94
C GLU A 382 -19.94 15.96 -21.21
N ALA A 383 -19.97 15.34 -22.38
CA ALA A 383 -18.96 14.37 -22.78
C ALA A 383 -17.63 15.08 -23.13
N TRP A 384 -16.69 15.13 -22.19
CA TRP A 384 -15.36 15.63 -22.47
C TRP A 384 -14.59 14.72 -23.42
N ILE A 385 -14.68 13.41 -23.18
CA ILE A 385 -14.06 12.40 -24.04
C ILE A 385 -15.09 11.30 -24.29
N GLY A 386 -15.36 11.02 -25.57
CA GLY A 386 -16.19 9.90 -25.98
C GLY A 386 -15.55 8.54 -25.61
N LEU A 387 -16.26 7.46 -25.88
CA LEU A 387 -15.73 6.11 -25.64
C LEU A 387 -14.48 5.87 -26.48
N VAL A 388 -13.39 5.52 -25.82
CA VAL A 388 -12.08 5.22 -26.38
C VAL A 388 -11.90 3.71 -26.34
N ASP A 389 -11.71 3.10 -27.50
CA ASP A 389 -11.57 1.66 -27.64
C ASP A 389 -10.20 1.16 -27.09
N PRO A 390 -10.09 -0.12 -26.74
CA PRO A 390 -8.82 -0.72 -26.35
C PRO A 390 -7.72 -0.50 -27.40
N GLY A 391 -6.54 -0.08 -26.95
CA GLY A 391 -5.39 0.24 -27.80
C GLY A 391 -5.33 1.70 -28.27
N HIS A 392 -6.30 2.51 -27.89
CA HIS A 392 -6.40 3.93 -28.30
C HIS A 392 -6.33 4.89 -27.12
N ASP A 393 -6.15 6.16 -27.46
CA ASP A 393 -6.18 7.29 -26.53
C ASP A 393 -6.97 8.47 -27.09
N ALA A 394 -7.47 9.30 -26.18
CA ALA A 394 -8.08 10.57 -26.55
C ALA A 394 -7.79 11.64 -25.49
N GLY A 395 -7.82 12.88 -25.92
CA GLY A 395 -7.63 14.04 -25.04
C GLY A 395 -8.73 15.07 -25.22
N TYR A 396 -8.96 15.85 -24.19
CA TYR A 396 -9.86 16.99 -24.12
C TYR A 396 -9.09 18.23 -23.67
N THR A 397 -9.45 19.37 -24.23
CA THR A 397 -9.01 20.69 -23.76
C THR A 397 -10.23 21.59 -23.77
N GLY A 398 -10.55 22.19 -22.63
CA GLY A 398 -11.66 23.11 -22.48
C GLY A 398 -11.44 24.44 -23.23
N ASP A 399 -12.50 25.22 -23.39
CA ASP A 399 -12.45 26.54 -24.05
C ASP A 399 -11.57 27.54 -23.29
N ASP A 400 -11.33 27.31 -21.98
CA ASP A 400 -10.41 28.09 -21.16
C ASP A 400 -8.92 27.82 -21.45
N GLY A 401 -8.62 26.78 -22.21
CA GLY A 401 -7.26 26.29 -22.48
C GLY A 401 -6.52 25.70 -21.29
N GLU A 402 -7.09 25.72 -20.10
CA GLU A 402 -6.51 25.24 -18.84
C GLU A 402 -7.10 23.91 -18.39
N THR A 403 -8.42 23.73 -18.52
CA THR A 403 -9.09 22.47 -18.23
C THR A 403 -8.71 21.41 -19.27
N THR A 404 -8.18 20.29 -18.82
CA THR A 404 -7.75 19.21 -19.72
C THR A 404 -8.18 17.86 -19.20
N GLY A 405 -8.42 16.93 -20.13
CA GLY A 405 -8.68 15.52 -19.83
C GLY A 405 -7.92 14.60 -20.78
N ALA A 406 -7.68 13.37 -20.34
CA ALA A 406 -7.12 12.32 -21.17
C ALA A 406 -7.68 10.96 -20.76
N VAL A 407 -7.95 10.10 -21.72
CA VAL A 407 -8.23 8.69 -21.54
C VAL A 407 -7.19 7.90 -22.31
N ILE A 408 -6.53 6.98 -21.62
CA ILE A 408 -5.60 6.01 -22.20
C ILE A 408 -6.18 4.63 -21.90
N ASN A 409 -6.61 3.93 -22.95
CA ASN A 409 -7.22 2.62 -22.77
C ASN A 409 -6.31 1.57 -23.36
N ARG A 410 -5.59 0.87 -22.53
CA ARG A 410 -4.54 -0.14 -22.76
C ARG A 410 -3.77 0.02 -24.09
N LEU A 411 -2.53 -0.49 -24.13
CA LEU A 411 -1.74 -0.49 -25.36
C LEU A 411 -2.21 -1.54 -26.36
N ALA A 412 -1.86 -1.29 -27.63
CA ALA A 412 -1.87 -2.31 -28.67
C ALA A 412 -1.28 -3.63 -28.17
N ASN A 413 -1.84 -4.76 -28.59
CA ASN A 413 -1.49 -6.12 -28.17
C ASN A 413 -2.05 -6.59 -26.82
N GLY A 414 -2.98 -5.86 -26.22
CA GLY A 414 -3.70 -6.29 -25.02
C GLY A 414 -2.90 -6.23 -23.72
N LYS A 415 -1.69 -5.65 -23.74
CA LYS A 415 -0.89 -5.38 -22.55
C LYS A 415 -1.06 -3.93 -22.11
N SER A 416 -1.19 -3.72 -20.81
CA SER A 416 -1.18 -2.37 -20.25
C SER A 416 0.22 -1.77 -20.38
N PRO A 417 0.34 -0.44 -20.64
CA PRO A 417 1.64 0.22 -20.59
C PRO A 417 2.22 0.28 -19.18
N ILE A 418 1.42 -0.08 -18.19
CA ILE A 418 1.69 0.21 -16.79
C ILE A 418 1.76 -1.06 -15.96
N THR A 419 1.25 -2.19 -16.49
CA THR A 419 1.36 -3.52 -15.87
C THR A 419 1.67 -4.58 -16.95
N ALA A 420 2.39 -5.64 -16.57
CA ALA A 420 2.76 -6.70 -17.51
C ALA A 420 1.62 -7.70 -17.77
N ASP A 421 0.76 -7.94 -16.76
CA ASP A 421 -0.13 -9.10 -16.74
C ASP A 421 -1.63 -8.76 -16.73
N THR A 422 -2.02 -7.53 -16.39
CA THR A 422 -3.41 -7.07 -16.40
C THR A 422 -3.66 -6.00 -17.45
N ASN A 423 -4.89 -5.92 -17.93
CA ASN A 423 -5.32 -4.80 -18.76
C ASN A 423 -5.70 -3.61 -17.87
N SER A 424 -5.28 -2.42 -18.27
CA SER A 424 -5.60 -1.21 -17.50
C SER A 424 -5.97 -0.06 -18.43
N ALA A 425 -6.78 0.85 -17.91
CA ALA A 425 -6.97 2.16 -18.48
C ALA A 425 -6.65 3.22 -17.44
N VAL A 426 -6.24 4.39 -17.90
CA VAL A 426 -5.99 5.55 -17.06
C VAL A 426 -6.83 6.70 -17.59
N VAL A 427 -7.57 7.34 -16.69
CA VAL A 427 -8.25 8.59 -16.95
C VAL A 427 -7.58 9.67 -16.11
N ALA A 428 -7.19 10.77 -16.73
CA ALA A 428 -6.61 11.92 -16.05
C ALA A 428 -7.38 13.17 -16.44
N PHE A 429 -7.58 14.06 -15.49
CA PHE A 429 -8.15 15.38 -15.76
C PHE A 429 -7.51 16.43 -14.85
N SER A 430 -7.43 17.66 -15.34
CA SER A 430 -6.85 18.78 -14.60
C SER A 430 -7.48 20.10 -15.01
N GLY A 431 -7.35 21.10 -14.15
CA GLY A 431 -7.88 22.44 -14.35
C GLY A 431 -8.76 22.90 -13.21
N ALA A 432 -9.64 23.86 -13.49
CA ALA A 432 -10.64 24.31 -12.54
C ALA A 432 -12.01 23.73 -12.91
N TRP A 433 -12.73 23.21 -11.93
CA TRP A 433 -14.08 22.68 -12.13
C TRP A 433 -15.03 23.09 -11.00
N LYS A 434 -16.31 23.08 -11.32
CA LYS A 434 -17.38 23.37 -10.36
C LYS A 434 -17.64 22.14 -9.49
N ALA A 435 -18.24 22.37 -8.32
CA ALA A 435 -18.87 21.30 -7.56
C ALA A 435 -19.86 20.53 -8.45
N GLY A 436 -19.86 19.22 -8.36
CA GLY A 436 -20.69 18.41 -9.25
C GLY A 436 -20.26 16.95 -9.30
N GLU A 437 -20.49 16.32 -10.42
CA GLU A 437 -20.28 14.91 -10.60
C GLU A 437 -19.64 14.62 -11.96
N PHE A 438 -18.38 14.23 -11.95
CA PHE A 438 -17.74 13.60 -13.09
C PHE A 438 -18.25 12.17 -13.25
N ALA A 439 -18.09 11.57 -14.42
CA ALA A 439 -18.32 10.14 -14.56
C ALA A 439 -17.34 9.47 -15.51
N ILE A 440 -16.91 8.29 -15.14
CA ILE A 440 -16.27 7.35 -16.06
C ILE A 440 -17.38 6.62 -16.82
N ARG A 441 -17.28 6.59 -18.13
CA ARG A 441 -18.22 5.93 -19.03
C ARG A 441 -17.56 4.65 -19.55
N LEU A 442 -18.22 3.52 -19.41
CA LEU A 442 -17.70 2.22 -19.77
C LEU A 442 -18.69 1.51 -20.72
N LYS A 443 -18.18 0.87 -21.76
CA LYS A 443 -18.98 0.05 -22.67
C LYS A 443 -18.15 -1.08 -23.23
N GLY A 444 -18.72 -2.25 -23.33
CA GLY A 444 -18.00 -3.41 -23.85
C GLY A 444 -18.33 -4.66 -23.09
N ARG A 445 -17.37 -5.54 -22.94
CA ARG A 445 -17.55 -6.82 -22.25
C ARG A 445 -16.47 -7.01 -21.22
N GLY A 446 -16.88 -7.04 -19.94
CA GLY A 446 -15.94 -7.27 -18.84
C GLY A 446 -16.40 -6.61 -17.56
N ASP A 447 -15.46 -6.46 -16.64
CA ASP A 447 -15.68 -5.78 -15.38
C ASP A 447 -14.47 -4.93 -15.03
N ALA A 448 -14.76 -3.81 -14.42
CA ALA A 448 -13.77 -2.83 -14.07
C ALA A 448 -13.65 -2.71 -12.54
N GLN A 449 -12.43 -2.66 -12.07
CA GLN A 449 -12.07 -2.18 -10.73
C GLN A 449 -11.49 -0.78 -10.90
N LEU A 450 -12.01 0.20 -10.17
CA LEU A 450 -11.66 1.60 -10.36
C LEU A 450 -11.20 2.22 -9.04
N TRP A 451 -10.07 2.94 -9.11
CA TRP A 451 -9.55 3.75 -7.99
C TRP A 451 -9.41 5.19 -8.43
N VAL A 452 -9.93 6.11 -7.63
CA VAL A 452 -9.78 7.54 -7.86
C VAL A 452 -8.75 8.10 -6.89
N THR A 453 -7.86 8.94 -7.40
CA THR A 453 -6.92 9.75 -6.63
C THR A 453 -6.90 11.17 -7.19
N GLY A 454 -6.66 12.15 -6.38
CA GLY A 454 -6.72 13.55 -6.82
C GLY A 454 -6.13 14.52 -5.83
N LEU A 455 -6.62 15.73 -5.87
CA LEU A 455 -6.21 16.85 -5.04
C LEU A 455 -6.32 16.57 -3.56
N GLY A 456 -5.18 16.36 -2.93
CA GLY A 456 -5.10 16.21 -1.48
C GLY A 456 -5.64 14.87 -0.97
N ASP A 457 -5.51 14.67 0.31
CA ASP A 457 -6.15 13.56 1.01
C ASP A 457 -7.65 13.78 1.04
N VAL A 458 -8.37 12.67 0.95
CA VAL A 458 -9.82 12.70 1.08
C VAL A 458 -10.18 13.17 2.48
N SER A 459 -10.56 14.43 2.60
CA SER A 459 -11.04 15.02 3.85
C SER A 459 -12.45 15.58 3.67
N PRO A 460 -13.49 14.86 4.11
CA PRO A 460 -14.87 15.34 4.00
C PRO A 460 -15.11 16.65 4.72
N SER A 461 -14.36 16.97 5.79
CA SER A 461 -14.54 18.20 6.56
C SER A 461 -13.99 19.44 5.86
N HIS A 462 -13.20 19.27 4.79
CA HIS A 462 -12.56 20.37 4.08
C HIS A 462 -13.03 20.51 2.63
N ASP A 463 -14.14 19.89 2.28
CA ASP A 463 -14.67 19.87 0.90
C ASP A 463 -13.68 19.35 -0.14
N LEU A 464 -12.71 18.55 0.27
CA LEU A 464 -11.62 18.06 -0.58
C LEU A 464 -11.80 16.59 -0.94
N GLY A 465 -11.33 16.28 -2.11
CA GLY A 465 -11.20 14.93 -2.61
C GLY A 465 -12.30 14.51 -3.58
N LEU A 466 -11.87 13.61 -4.43
CA LEU A 466 -12.73 12.96 -5.40
C LEU A 466 -13.13 11.60 -4.85
N LEU A 467 -14.41 11.29 -4.84
CA LEU A 467 -14.92 10.02 -4.33
C LEU A 467 -15.89 9.42 -5.34
N PHE A 468 -15.81 8.12 -5.55
CA PHE A 468 -16.91 7.39 -6.16
C PHE A 468 -18.14 7.49 -5.27
N THR A 469 -19.29 7.78 -5.85
CA THR A 469 -20.57 7.93 -5.12
C THR A 469 -21.04 6.62 -4.49
N ARG A 470 -20.42 5.51 -4.86
CA ARG A 470 -20.63 4.17 -4.28
C ARG A 470 -19.27 3.53 -4.06
N GLY A 471 -18.72 3.78 -2.87
CA GLY A 471 -17.42 3.27 -2.47
C GLY A 471 -17.49 1.84 -1.96
N ILE A 472 -16.43 1.09 -2.22
CA ILE A 472 -16.19 -0.25 -1.67
C ILE A 472 -14.89 -0.20 -0.88
N LYS A 473 -14.92 -0.70 0.35
CA LYS A 473 -13.77 -0.68 1.25
C LYS A 473 -12.71 -1.72 0.88
N GLN A 474 -13.14 -2.92 0.48
CA GLN A 474 -12.25 -3.98 0.00
C GLN A 474 -11.51 -3.52 -1.26
N GLY A 475 -10.29 -4.02 -1.45
CA GLY A 475 -9.48 -3.65 -2.60
C GLY A 475 -8.75 -2.31 -2.47
N THR A 476 -8.80 -1.64 -1.30
CA THR A 476 -8.13 -0.34 -1.08
C THR A 476 -6.69 -0.45 -0.59
N ILE A 477 -6.14 -1.67 -0.44
CA ILE A 477 -4.70 -1.84 -0.14
C ILE A 477 -3.90 -1.10 -1.20
N ASN A 478 -3.09 -0.13 -0.77
CA ASN A 478 -2.37 0.75 -1.69
C ASN A 478 -1.21 0.05 -2.43
N VAL A 479 -0.66 0.72 -3.43
CA VAL A 479 0.59 0.33 -4.09
C VAL A 479 1.74 1.07 -3.36
N PRO A 480 2.81 0.35 -2.89
CA PRO A 480 3.22 -1.00 -3.27
C PRO A 480 2.82 -2.14 -2.31
N ALA A 481 1.85 -1.93 -1.43
CA ALA A 481 1.48 -2.94 -0.42
C ALA A 481 0.70 -4.13 -1.01
N SER A 482 0.17 -4.04 -2.22
CA SER A 482 -0.71 -5.06 -2.80
C SER A 482 0.02 -6.32 -3.31
N HIS A 483 1.35 -6.29 -3.47
CA HIS A 483 2.12 -7.43 -3.95
C HIS A 483 2.17 -8.58 -2.94
N PRO A 484 1.92 -9.84 -3.36
CA PRO A 484 1.91 -11.00 -2.45
C PRO A 484 3.26 -11.30 -1.80
N GLY A 485 4.36 -10.83 -2.36
CA GLY A 485 5.72 -10.98 -1.82
C GLY A 485 6.15 -9.87 -0.87
N LEU A 486 5.32 -8.86 -0.62
CA LEU A 486 5.60 -7.77 0.31
C LEU A 486 4.71 -7.86 1.55
N LEU A 487 5.20 -7.38 2.70
CA LEU A 487 4.49 -7.45 3.96
C LEU A 487 3.73 -6.15 4.19
N ALA A 488 2.43 -6.14 3.91
CA ALA A 488 1.54 -5.01 4.17
C ALA A 488 1.07 -4.99 5.62
N VAL A 489 1.01 -3.78 6.21
CA VAL A 489 0.62 -3.60 7.62
C VAL A 489 -0.58 -2.68 7.73
N GLY A 490 -1.68 -3.23 8.26
CA GLY A 490 -2.89 -2.50 8.62
C GLY A 490 -2.77 -1.76 9.97
N CYS A 491 -3.75 -0.90 10.24
CA CYS A 491 -3.74 -0.01 11.39
C CYS A 491 -4.81 -0.36 12.43
N THR A 492 -4.43 -0.33 13.73
CA THR A 492 -5.38 -0.35 14.86
C THR A 492 -5.25 0.87 15.76
N ILE A 493 -6.37 1.27 16.37
CA ILE A 493 -6.43 2.37 17.33
C ILE A 493 -5.81 1.91 18.65
N ASN A 494 -4.78 2.60 19.07
CA ASN A 494 -4.04 2.26 20.28
C ASN A 494 -4.46 3.08 21.49
N ARG A 495 -4.85 4.30 21.27
CA ARG A 495 -5.16 5.29 22.33
C ARG A 495 -6.18 6.27 21.77
N VAL A 496 -7.11 6.68 22.60
CA VAL A 496 -8.11 7.70 22.26
C VAL A 496 -7.94 8.96 23.11
N ARG A 497 -7.02 8.96 24.07
CA ARG A 497 -6.78 10.09 25.00
C ARG A 497 -5.29 10.32 25.21
N TRP A 498 -4.90 11.58 25.26
CA TRP A 498 -3.54 12.01 25.68
C TRP A 498 -3.56 13.37 26.33
N LYS A 499 -2.45 13.72 26.98
CA LYS A 499 -2.24 15.03 27.61
C LYS A 499 -1.19 15.78 26.80
N PRO A 500 -1.55 16.89 26.14
CA PRO A 500 -0.59 17.76 25.48
C PRO A 500 0.38 18.39 26.48
N GLN A 501 1.56 18.74 26.00
CA GLN A 501 2.52 19.47 26.81
C GLN A 501 1.99 20.87 27.16
N GLY A 502 2.24 21.32 28.40
CA GLY A 502 1.86 22.66 28.87
C GLY A 502 0.37 22.83 29.21
N THR A 503 -0.47 21.82 29.04
CA THR A 503 -1.90 21.89 29.35
C THR A 503 -2.23 21.10 30.63
N SER A 504 -3.32 21.50 31.33
CA SER A 504 -3.90 20.71 32.43
C SER A 504 -4.84 19.63 31.88
N ASP A 505 -5.46 19.87 30.74
CA ASP A 505 -6.54 19.07 30.20
C ASP A 505 -6.05 18.00 29.24
N SER A 506 -6.80 16.91 29.12
CA SER A 506 -6.52 15.83 28.18
C SER A 506 -7.37 16.01 26.94
N VAL A 507 -6.77 15.81 25.76
CA VAL A 507 -7.50 15.65 24.52
C VAL A 507 -8.15 14.26 24.51
N LEU A 508 -9.40 14.18 24.11
CA LEU A 508 -10.13 12.94 23.85
C LEU A 508 -10.58 12.96 22.39
N LEU A 509 -10.17 11.94 21.64
CA LEU A 509 -10.63 11.76 20.27
C LEU A 509 -12.01 11.09 20.28
N MET A 510 -12.94 11.70 19.57
CA MET A 510 -14.27 11.16 19.30
C MET A 510 -14.52 11.15 17.80
N ASN A 511 -15.50 10.39 17.33
CA ASN A 511 -15.93 10.48 15.94
C ASN A 511 -16.66 11.82 15.69
N LEU A 512 -17.01 12.13 14.44
CA LEU A 512 -17.70 13.39 14.12
C LEU A 512 -19.09 13.50 14.76
N ASP A 513 -19.71 12.37 15.06
CA ASP A 513 -21.02 12.33 15.73
C ASP A 513 -20.88 12.48 17.25
N GLY A 514 -19.66 12.68 17.76
CA GLY A 514 -19.39 12.80 19.19
C GLY A 514 -19.38 11.46 19.93
N GLU A 515 -19.33 10.34 19.23
CA GLU A 515 -19.24 9.02 19.83
C GLU A 515 -17.78 8.63 20.13
N ALA A 516 -17.59 7.80 21.14
CA ALA A 516 -16.26 7.36 21.53
C ALA A 516 -15.68 6.37 20.50
N ILE A 517 -14.48 6.66 20.03
CA ILE A 517 -13.68 5.69 19.27
C ILE A 517 -13.11 4.67 20.26
N HIS A 518 -13.11 3.40 19.86
CA HIS A 518 -12.63 2.32 20.72
C HIS A 518 -11.16 2.01 20.51
N GLU A 519 -10.41 1.93 21.60
CA GLU A 519 -9.05 1.42 21.58
C GLU A 519 -9.04 -0.05 21.12
N ASP A 520 -7.99 -0.44 20.43
CA ASP A 520 -7.79 -1.79 19.90
C ASP A 520 -8.78 -2.20 18.77
N SER A 521 -9.52 -1.26 18.20
CA SER A 521 -10.30 -1.47 16.97
C SER A 521 -9.45 -1.16 15.73
N ALA A 522 -9.89 -1.59 14.53
CA ALA A 522 -9.28 -1.14 13.28
C ALA A 522 -9.37 0.39 13.15
N CYS A 523 -8.33 1.01 12.60
CA CYS A 523 -8.42 2.42 12.19
C CYS A 523 -9.46 2.52 11.06
N TYR A 524 -10.43 3.42 11.18
CA TYR A 524 -11.50 3.54 10.18
C TYR A 524 -10.99 3.81 8.77
N PHE A 525 -9.87 4.50 8.67
CA PHE A 525 -9.20 4.85 7.42
C PHE A 525 -8.26 3.76 6.88
N SER A 526 -7.92 2.73 7.69
CA SER A 526 -7.00 1.67 7.24
C SER A 526 -7.53 1.01 5.98
N ALA A 527 -6.66 0.87 5.02
CA ALA A 527 -6.97 0.16 3.79
C ALA A 527 -7.33 -1.31 4.08
N ALA A 528 -8.15 -1.89 3.23
CA ALA A 528 -8.73 -3.21 3.40
C ALA A 528 -8.49 -4.12 2.19
N GLY A 529 -8.12 -5.37 2.47
CA GLY A 529 -8.10 -6.44 1.48
C GLY A 529 -9.43 -7.22 1.40
N PRO A 530 -9.43 -8.32 0.66
CA PRO A 530 -8.37 -8.78 -0.24
C PRO A 530 -8.18 -7.84 -1.43
N THR A 531 -7.08 -8.00 -2.17
CA THR A 531 -6.97 -7.32 -3.45
C THR A 531 -8.05 -7.80 -4.42
N PRO A 532 -8.38 -7.07 -5.49
CA PRO A 532 -9.43 -7.48 -6.45
C PRO A 532 -9.23 -8.87 -7.05
N PHE A 533 -7.98 -9.35 -7.08
CA PHE A 533 -7.66 -10.69 -7.58
C PHE A 533 -7.41 -11.72 -6.47
N GLY A 534 -7.86 -11.42 -5.26
CA GLY A 534 -7.95 -12.37 -4.15
C GLY A 534 -6.67 -12.56 -3.35
N VAL A 535 -5.65 -11.68 -3.48
CA VAL A 535 -4.50 -11.71 -2.59
C VAL A 535 -4.93 -11.25 -1.20
N ALA A 536 -4.73 -12.11 -0.20
CA ALA A 536 -5.06 -11.77 1.18
C ALA A 536 -4.11 -10.68 1.71
N LYS A 537 -4.68 -9.55 2.11
CA LYS A 537 -4.02 -8.36 2.64
C LYS A 537 -4.87 -7.74 3.76
N PRO A 538 -4.28 -6.98 4.70
CA PRO A 538 -2.85 -6.92 4.99
C PRO A 538 -2.33 -8.24 5.58
N GLU A 539 -1.00 -8.47 5.58
CA GLU A 539 -0.41 -9.67 6.20
C GLU A 539 -0.51 -9.65 7.72
N ILE A 540 -0.55 -8.48 8.32
CA ILE A 540 -0.75 -8.26 9.76
C ILE A 540 -1.17 -6.82 9.99
N SER A 541 -1.80 -6.54 11.13
CA SER A 541 -2.02 -5.17 11.59
C SER A 541 -1.18 -4.86 12.82
N ALA A 542 -0.92 -3.58 13.05
CA ALA A 542 -0.24 -3.12 14.25
C ALA A 542 -0.88 -1.83 14.75
N PRO A 543 -0.68 -1.47 16.03
CA PRO A 543 -1.19 -0.21 16.53
C PRO A 543 -0.62 0.96 15.74
N GLY A 544 -1.47 1.73 15.11
CA GLY A 544 -1.16 2.90 14.31
C GLY A 544 -2.03 4.11 14.64
N GLY A 545 -3.12 3.96 15.38
CA GLY A 545 -3.98 5.07 15.78
C GLY A 545 -3.39 5.91 16.93
N LEU A 546 -2.69 7.01 16.66
CA LEU A 546 -2.15 8.01 17.59
C LEU A 546 -0.87 7.60 18.37
N VAL A 547 0.39 7.58 17.76
CA VAL A 547 1.71 7.29 18.39
C VAL A 547 2.38 8.55 18.92
N ALA A 548 2.97 8.46 20.07
CA ALA A 548 3.98 9.41 20.45
C ALA A 548 5.37 8.85 20.04
N ALA A 549 6.07 9.58 19.23
CA ALA A 549 7.43 9.29 18.81
C ALA A 549 8.19 10.59 18.50
N ALA A 550 9.41 10.50 18.01
CA ALA A 550 10.27 11.65 17.78
C ALA A 550 9.61 12.74 16.94
N MET A 551 9.72 13.97 17.38
CA MET A 551 9.36 15.18 16.67
C MET A 551 10.65 15.90 16.27
N GLY A 552 10.91 15.98 14.97
CA GLY A 552 12.09 16.69 14.46
C GLY A 552 12.05 18.17 14.82
N SER A 553 13.20 18.76 15.09
CA SER A 553 13.31 20.18 15.44
C SER A 553 12.84 21.14 14.36
N GLY A 554 12.81 20.69 13.11
CA GLY A 554 12.33 21.49 11.96
C GLY A 554 10.81 21.51 11.79
N VAL A 555 10.06 20.80 12.61
CA VAL A 555 8.59 20.65 12.51
C VAL A 555 7.88 20.85 13.84
N ASP A 556 8.52 21.55 14.77
CA ASP A 556 7.90 21.90 16.05
C ASP A 556 6.89 23.03 15.86
N PRO A 557 5.58 22.78 16.01
CA PRO A 557 4.58 23.82 15.82
C PRO A 557 4.64 24.92 16.89
N ARG A 558 5.29 24.69 18.04
CA ARG A 558 5.51 25.70 19.09
C ARG A 558 6.48 26.79 18.64
N GLU A 559 7.35 26.47 17.68
CA GLU A 559 8.30 27.40 17.06
C GLU A 559 7.77 28.03 15.76
N GLY A 560 6.50 27.76 15.42
CA GLY A 560 5.87 28.25 14.18
C GLY A 560 6.32 27.50 12.93
N HIS A 561 6.87 26.30 13.08
CA HIS A 561 7.22 25.44 11.97
C HIS A 561 5.97 24.63 11.54
N GLY A 562 5.67 24.65 10.24
CA GLY A 562 4.71 23.75 9.63
C GLY A 562 5.24 22.32 9.57
N GLY A 563 4.40 21.36 9.26
CA GLY A 563 4.77 19.96 9.06
C GLY A 563 3.74 19.00 9.67
N LEU A 564 4.19 17.78 9.94
CA LEU A 564 3.35 16.67 10.39
C LEU A 564 2.47 17.00 11.61
N PHE A 565 2.93 17.86 12.51
CA PHE A 565 2.29 18.12 13.81
C PHE A 565 1.58 19.48 13.89
N ASP A 566 1.62 20.25 12.80
CA ASP A 566 0.88 21.50 12.65
C ASP A 566 -0.51 21.20 12.05
N MET A 567 -1.38 20.63 12.89
CA MET A 567 -2.68 20.15 12.46
C MET A 567 -3.81 21.00 12.99
N PRO A 568 -4.79 21.37 12.15
CA PRO A 568 -5.96 22.11 12.60
C PRO A 568 -6.83 21.28 13.56
N GLY A 569 -7.62 21.97 14.38
CA GLY A 569 -8.59 21.32 15.26
C GLY A 569 -8.12 21.12 16.71
N CYS A 570 -6.98 21.66 17.07
CA CYS A 570 -6.58 21.78 18.46
C CYS A 570 -7.39 22.89 19.17
N PRO A 571 -7.84 22.68 20.43
CA PRO A 571 -8.49 23.71 21.22
C PRO A 571 -7.55 24.90 21.47
N ASP A 572 -8.07 26.12 21.42
CA ASP A 572 -7.39 27.37 21.84
C ASP A 572 -6.03 27.64 21.13
N ASP A 573 -5.86 27.19 19.89
CA ASP A 573 -4.60 27.33 19.13
C ASP A 573 -3.35 26.74 19.82
N VAL A 574 -3.54 25.83 20.76
CA VAL A 574 -2.45 25.13 21.44
C VAL A 574 -2.04 23.93 20.60
N PRO A 575 -0.73 23.69 20.32
CA PRO A 575 -0.25 22.51 19.63
C PRO A 575 -0.56 21.20 20.38
N CYS A 576 -1.77 20.70 20.24
CA CYS A 576 -2.30 19.62 21.08
C CYS A 576 -1.69 18.25 20.79
N PHE A 577 -0.92 18.10 19.72
CA PHE A 577 -0.22 16.86 19.37
C PHE A 577 1.16 16.74 20.02
N VAL A 578 1.75 17.83 20.51
CA VAL A 578 3.04 17.82 21.20
C VAL A 578 2.87 17.27 22.63
N VAL A 579 3.65 16.25 23.00
CA VAL A 579 3.54 15.58 24.31
C VAL A 579 4.71 15.85 25.24
N ASP A 580 5.88 16.17 24.70
CA ASP A 580 7.04 16.70 25.43
C ASP A 580 7.97 17.46 24.45
N ASP A 581 9.17 17.86 24.90
CA ASP A 581 10.08 18.71 24.11
C ASP A 581 10.63 18.02 22.84
N PHE A 582 10.54 16.72 22.76
CA PHE A 582 11.13 15.91 21.69
C PHE A 582 10.14 15.01 20.96
N HIS A 583 8.90 14.89 21.47
CA HIS A 583 7.96 13.91 20.96
C HIS A 583 6.59 14.53 20.71
N ALA A 584 5.99 14.09 19.63
CA ALA A 584 4.64 14.46 19.26
C ALA A 584 3.85 13.23 18.80
N ILE A 585 2.56 13.41 18.63
CA ILE A 585 1.60 12.38 18.22
C ILE A 585 1.26 12.55 16.76
N ALA A 586 1.27 11.45 16.06
CA ALA A 586 0.84 11.39 14.68
C ALA A 586 -0.07 10.18 14.34
N SER A 587 -0.89 10.00 13.18
CA SER A 587 -1.94 8.97 12.78
C SER A 587 -1.85 8.32 11.37
N GLY A 588 -1.86 6.95 11.21
CA GLY A 588 -1.86 6.22 9.91
C GLY A 588 -1.22 4.83 9.95
N SER A 589 -1.40 4.06 8.92
CA SER A 589 -0.72 2.77 8.72
C SER A 589 0.80 2.91 8.67
N SER A 590 1.30 4.12 8.36
CA SER A 590 2.72 4.47 8.36
C SER A 590 3.41 4.31 9.71
N MET A 591 2.68 4.33 10.81
CA MET A 591 3.23 4.12 12.16
C MET A 591 2.97 2.72 12.67
N SER A 592 2.07 1.99 12.00
CA SER A 592 1.92 0.54 12.18
C SER A 592 3.10 -0.21 11.58
N ALA A 593 3.47 0.13 10.35
CA ALA A 593 4.54 -0.51 9.61
C ALA A 593 5.89 -0.52 10.36
N PRO A 594 6.39 0.60 10.94
CA PRO A 594 7.67 0.59 11.65
C PRO A 594 7.64 -0.24 12.94
N GLN A 595 6.49 -0.50 13.54
CA GLN A 595 6.40 -1.45 14.66
C GLN A 595 6.67 -2.87 14.20
N VAL A 596 6.14 -3.24 13.04
CA VAL A 596 6.39 -4.55 12.42
C VAL A 596 7.85 -4.64 11.95
N ALA A 597 8.41 -3.58 11.38
CA ALA A 597 9.82 -3.54 11.00
C ALA A 597 10.74 -3.73 12.22
N GLY A 598 10.47 -3.04 13.33
CA GLY A 598 11.17 -3.26 14.59
C GLY A 598 11.00 -4.68 15.12
N ALA A 599 9.80 -5.26 15.01
CA ALA A 599 9.54 -6.64 15.41
C ALA A 599 10.38 -7.64 14.59
N ILE A 600 10.48 -7.46 13.28
CA ILE A 600 11.31 -8.28 12.39
C ILE A 600 12.79 -8.11 12.75
N ALA A 601 13.25 -6.91 13.10
CA ALA A 601 14.62 -6.71 13.57
C ALA A 601 14.93 -7.52 14.84
N LEU A 602 13.97 -7.65 15.76
CA LEU A 602 14.14 -8.52 16.92
C LEU A 602 14.18 -10.01 16.54
N LEU A 603 13.43 -10.44 15.52
CA LEU A 603 13.48 -11.82 15.01
C LEU A 603 14.81 -12.09 14.30
N PHE A 604 15.29 -11.19 13.46
CA PHE A 604 16.56 -11.30 12.75
C PHE A 604 17.76 -11.31 13.70
N GLN A 605 17.68 -10.65 14.86
CA GLN A 605 18.71 -10.77 15.89
C GLN A 605 18.81 -12.19 16.43
N ILE A 606 17.70 -12.93 16.49
CA ILE A 606 17.68 -14.33 16.96
C ILE A 606 18.08 -15.29 15.83
N ASP A 607 17.53 -15.09 14.64
CA ASP A 607 17.87 -15.88 13.44
C ASP A 607 18.01 -14.96 12.21
N PRO A 608 19.25 -14.66 11.84
CA PRO A 608 19.54 -13.77 10.72
C PRO A 608 19.29 -14.37 9.33
N ASN A 609 18.91 -15.64 9.24
CA ASN A 609 18.70 -16.34 7.98
C ASN A 609 17.21 -16.50 7.62
N LEU A 610 16.31 -15.98 8.44
CA LEU A 610 14.89 -16.02 8.13
C LEU A 610 14.61 -15.26 6.81
N SER A 611 13.81 -15.84 5.94
CA SER A 611 13.25 -15.18 4.77
C SER A 611 12.05 -14.30 5.16
N GLN A 612 11.64 -13.40 4.28
CA GLN A 612 10.44 -12.59 4.50
C GLN A 612 9.17 -13.43 4.73
N ALA A 613 9.02 -14.54 4.02
CA ALA A 613 7.87 -15.43 4.20
C ALA A 613 7.87 -16.06 5.60
N GLU A 614 9.02 -16.51 6.10
CA GLU A 614 9.16 -17.10 7.42
C GLU A 614 8.92 -16.09 8.54
N VAL A 615 9.45 -14.86 8.45
CA VAL A 615 9.12 -13.83 9.46
C VAL A 615 7.64 -13.47 9.44
N THR A 616 7.01 -13.42 8.26
CA THR A 616 5.58 -13.20 8.13
C THR A 616 4.78 -14.31 8.83
N GLU A 617 5.15 -15.58 8.58
CA GLU A 617 4.51 -16.74 9.23
C GLU A 617 4.65 -16.69 10.76
N VAL A 618 5.83 -16.35 11.25
CA VAL A 618 6.09 -16.21 12.69
C VAL A 618 5.22 -15.13 13.33
N LEU A 619 5.15 -13.95 12.72
CA LEU A 619 4.34 -12.85 13.22
C LEU A 619 2.84 -13.19 13.23
N GLN A 620 2.36 -13.83 12.17
CA GLN A 620 0.97 -14.26 12.04
C GLN A 620 0.61 -15.38 13.03
N ALA A 621 1.54 -16.29 13.32
CA ALA A 621 1.33 -17.38 14.29
C ALA A 621 0.98 -16.85 15.67
N GLY A 622 1.52 -15.69 16.04
CA GLY A 622 1.28 -15.04 17.33
C GLY A 622 0.24 -13.94 17.30
N ALA A 623 -0.26 -13.55 16.13
CA ALA A 623 -1.18 -12.44 16.01
C ALA A 623 -2.42 -12.63 16.91
N ARG A 624 -2.80 -11.56 17.60
CA ARG A 624 -3.96 -11.56 18.48
C ARG A 624 -5.16 -10.86 17.82
N TYR A 625 -6.34 -11.20 18.28
CA TYR A 625 -7.55 -10.46 17.92
C TYR A 625 -7.78 -9.27 18.84
N PRO A 626 -8.32 -8.16 18.33
CA PRO A 626 -8.81 -7.06 19.13
C PRO A 626 -9.77 -7.52 20.23
N LYS A 627 -9.81 -6.79 21.34
CA LYS A 627 -10.77 -7.02 22.40
C LYS A 627 -12.16 -6.62 21.92
N GLY A 628 -13.03 -7.58 21.77
CA GLY A 628 -14.41 -7.40 21.31
C GLY A 628 -14.73 -8.42 20.22
N ASP A 629 -15.97 -8.85 20.16
CA ASP A 629 -16.45 -9.91 19.26
C ASP A 629 -16.54 -9.50 17.77
N VAL A 630 -15.63 -8.65 17.30
CA VAL A 630 -15.59 -8.32 15.87
C VAL A 630 -14.81 -9.41 15.18
N PRO A 631 -15.48 -10.23 14.34
CA PRO A 631 -14.77 -11.15 13.46
C PRO A 631 -13.81 -10.35 12.60
N LEU A 632 -12.74 -10.98 12.17
CA LEU A 632 -11.69 -10.40 11.35
C LEU A 632 -12.26 -9.50 10.27
N ASP A 633 -12.07 -8.23 10.48
CA ASP A 633 -12.30 -7.21 9.47
C ASP A 633 -11.24 -7.38 8.38
N ALA A 634 -11.63 -7.19 7.13
CA ALA A 634 -10.71 -7.14 5.99
C ALA A 634 -9.57 -6.10 6.15
N GLN A 635 -9.70 -5.16 7.09
CA GLN A 635 -8.67 -4.20 7.47
C GLN A 635 -7.59 -4.77 8.38
N LEU A 636 -7.90 -5.79 9.18
CA LEU A 636 -6.99 -6.35 10.19
C LEU A 636 -6.17 -7.52 9.65
N GLY A 637 -6.59 -8.14 8.55
CA GLY A 637 -5.96 -9.37 8.08
C GLY A 637 -6.02 -10.47 9.14
N PRO A 638 -4.92 -11.22 9.35
CA PRO A 638 -4.85 -12.31 10.34
C PRO A 638 -4.91 -11.85 11.80
N GLY A 639 -4.89 -10.56 12.07
CA GLY A 639 -4.94 -9.99 13.42
C GLY A 639 -3.83 -8.98 13.70
N VAL A 640 -3.70 -8.61 14.96
CA VAL A 640 -2.79 -7.56 15.43
C VAL A 640 -1.49 -8.19 15.93
N LEU A 641 -0.37 -7.56 15.58
CA LEU A 641 0.98 -7.96 16.00
C LEU A 641 1.05 -8.21 17.51
N ASP A 642 1.62 -9.36 17.87
CA ASP A 642 1.89 -9.78 19.23
C ASP A 642 3.17 -10.61 19.31
N LEU A 643 4.26 -9.96 19.63
CA LEU A 643 5.58 -10.61 19.67
C LEU A 643 5.70 -11.71 20.75
N GLU A 644 5.12 -11.50 21.92
CA GLU A 644 5.11 -12.53 22.95
C GLU A 644 4.23 -13.72 22.55
N GLY A 645 3.11 -13.44 21.85
CA GLY A 645 2.27 -14.47 21.25
C GLY A 645 3.05 -15.28 20.21
N ALA A 646 3.83 -14.62 19.34
CA ALA A 646 4.66 -15.26 18.33
C ALA A 646 5.70 -16.19 18.98
N ARG A 647 6.40 -15.72 20.03
CA ARG A 647 7.36 -16.53 20.79
C ARG A 647 6.72 -17.76 21.42
N LEU A 648 5.57 -17.60 22.05
CA LEU A 648 4.85 -18.71 22.68
C LEU A 648 4.36 -19.72 21.63
N ALA A 649 3.80 -19.23 20.50
CA ALA A 649 3.33 -20.10 19.43
C ALA A 649 4.46 -20.95 18.83
N LEU A 650 5.66 -20.40 18.67
CA LEU A 650 6.83 -21.14 18.20
C LEU A 650 7.30 -22.21 19.20
N GLN A 651 7.31 -21.89 20.49
CA GLN A 651 7.71 -22.84 21.53
C GLN A 651 6.74 -24.01 21.69
N GLU A 652 5.46 -23.79 21.42
CA GLU A 652 4.39 -24.76 21.59
C GLU A 652 4.03 -25.52 20.31
N ALA A 653 4.58 -25.12 19.16
CA ALA A 653 4.30 -25.75 17.85
C ALA A 653 4.63 -27.26 17.81
N GLY A 654 5.46 -27.76 18.73
CA GLY A 654 5.76 -29.20 18.91
C GLY A 654 4.79 -29.97 19.81
N ALA A 655 3.92 -29.30 20.56
CA ALA A 655 3.15 -29.90 21.65
C ALA A 655 1.61 -29.91 21.45
N ARG A 656 1.06 -29.24 20.43
CA ARG A 656 -0.39 -29.02 20.30
C ARG A 656 -1.05 -29.80 19.20
N GLY A 657 -2.28 -30.31 19.51
CA GLY A 657 -3.17 -30.92 18.54
C GLY A 657 -3.51 -29.99 17.38
N ASN A 658 -3.84 -30.57 16.21
CA ASN A 658 -4.17 -29.85 14.99
C ASN A 658 -5.70 -29.62 14.88
N GLU A 659 -6.34 -29.19 15.97
CA GLU A 659 -7.77 -28.94 16.02
C GLU A 659 -8.08 -27.47 15.67
N PRO A 660 -9.10 -27.20 14.83
CA PRO A 660 -9.49 -25.84 14.47
C PRO A 660 -10.26 -25.17 15.61
N ALA A 661 -10.05 -23.87 15.79
CA ALA A 661 -10.91 -23.00 16.57
C ALA A 661 -11.86 -22.26 15.62
N PHE A 662 -13.12 -22.64 15.60
CA PHE A 662 -14.13 -22.08 14.69
C PHE A 662 -14.43 -20.60 15.02
N ASP A 663 -14.34 -20.22 16.29
CA ASP A 663 -14.47 -18.84 16.75
C ASP A 663 -13.30 -17.92 16.35
N ARG A 664 -12.22 -18.51 15.85
CA ARG A 664 -10.99 -17.83 15.40
C ARG A 664 -10.64 -18.10 13.95
N SER A 665 -11.46 -18.89 13.28
CA SER A 665 -11.32 -19.22 11.86
C SER A 665 -12.40 -18.50 11.06
N TRP A 666 -12.06 -18.06 9.87
CA TRP A 666 -12.91 -17.21 9.08
C TRP A 666 -12.66 -17.35 7.60
N TYR A 667 -13.56 -16.83 6.80
CA TYR A 667 -13.28 -16.57 5.39
C TYR A 667 -13.91 -15.27 4.91
N VAL A 668 -13.32 -14.68 3.90
CA VAL A 668 -13.82 -13.47 3.23
C VAL A 668 -13.97 -13.74 1.75
N LEU A 669 -14.88 -13.02 1.13
CA LEU A 669 -15.10 -13.01 -0.31
C LEU A 669 -14.69 -11.64 -0.87
N SER A 670 -14.12 -11.61 -2.07
CA SER A 670 -13.64 -10.38 -2.72
C SER A 670 -14.75 -9.46 -3.22
N SER A 671 -15.99 -9.89 -3.14
CA SER A 671 -17.17 -9.09 -3.53
C SER A 671 -18.37 -9.46 -2.68
N ALA A 672 -19.28 -8.52 -2.45
CA ALA A 672 -20.54 -8.72 -1.76
C ALA A 672 -21.66 -9.20 -2.71
N TYR A 673 -21.39 -9.32 -4.00
CA TYR A 673 -22.30 -9.83 -5.01
C TYR A 673 -21.55 -10.63 -6.07
N ALA A 674 -22.26 -11.48 -6.80
CA ALA A 674 -21.72 -12.23 -7.91
C ALA A 674 -22.34 -11.74 -9.24
N ARG A 675 -21.69 -12.05 -10.34
CA ARG A 675 -22.13 -11.69 -11.68
C ARG A 675 -22.56 -12.91 -12.46
N PRO A 676 -23.56 -12.78 -13.34
CA PRO A 676 -24.03 -13.91 -14.12
C PRO A 676 -23.10 -14.25 -15.29
N ASP A 677 -21.81 -14.21 -15.04
CA ASP A 677 -20.76 -14.60 -15.98
C ASP A 677 -19.65 -15.39 -15.27
N PRO A 678 -19.39 -16.65 -15.67
CA PRO A 678 -18.34 -17.47 -15.08
C PRO A 678 -16.92 -16.92 -15.26
N SER A 679 -16.67 -16.03 -16.20
CA SER A 679 -15.36 -15.36 -16.37
C SER A 679 -15.07 -14.35 -15.24
N TRP A 680 -16.05 -14.12 -14.36
CA TRP A 680 -15.99 -13.21 -13.20
C TRP A 680 -16.11 -13.95 -11.88
N PRO A 681 -15.11 -14.68 -11.48
CA PRO A 681 -15.16 -15.38 -10.20
C PRO A 681 -15.05 -14.39 -9.05
N VAL A 682 -15.81 -14.68 -8.00
CA VAL A 682 -15.59 -14.11 -6.68
C VAL A 682 -14.55 -14.96 -5.98
N TRP A 683 -13.47 -14.33 -5.57
CA TRP A 683 -12.41 -15.00 -4.84
C TRP A 683 -12.75 -15.13 -3.37
N GLY A 684 -12.41 -16.26 -2.78
CA GLY A 684 -12.53 -16.55 -1.36
C GLY A 684 -11.15 -16.83 -0.75
N THR A 685 -10.91 -16.22 0.40
CA THR A 685 -9.73 -16.49 1.23
C THR A 685 -10.19 -17.02 2.57
N ILE A 686 -9.68 -18.18 2.97
CA ILE A 686 -10.00 -18.87 4.22
C ILE A 686 -8.77 -18.85 5.11
N GLU A 687 -8.94 -18.41 6.35
CA GLU A 687 -7.92 -18.55 7.39
C GLU A 687 -8.42 -19.45 8.50
N MET A 688 -7.70 -20.56 8.71
CA MET A 688 -7.98 -21.52 9.77
C MET A 688 -6.96 -21.39 10.90
N ARG A 689 -7.45 -21.28 12.12
CA ARG A 689 -6.64 -21.11 13.33
C ARG A 689 -6.95 -22.18 14.37
N ARG A 690 -5.98 -22.37 15.24
CA ARG A 690 -6.09 -23.18 16.45
C ARG A 690 -6.67 -22.35 17.60
N PRO A 691 -7.04 -22.99 18.73
CA PRO A 691 -7.52 -22.29 19.93
C PRO A 691 -6.52 -21.26 20.50
N ASP A 692 -5.24 -21.43 20.26
CA ASP A 692 -4.18 -20.50 20.66
C ASP A 692 -3.99 -19.31 19.68
N GLY A 693 -4.72 -19.31 18.57
CA GLY A 693 -4.62 -18.27 17.53
C GLY A 693 -3.54 -18.57 16.47
N SER A 694 -2.72 -19.62 16.63
CA SER A 694 -1.71 -19.97 15.62
C SER A 694 -2.37 -20.54 14.36
N PRO A 695 -1.74 -20.41 13.15
CA PRO A 695 -2.25 -21.01 11.94
C PRO A 695 -2.41 -22.52 12.03
N LEU A 696 -3.55 -23.05 11.59
CA LEU A 696 -3.81 -24.47 11.53
C LEU A 696 -2.91 -25.10 10.46
N GLY A 697 -2.06 -26.05 10.84
CA GLY A 697 -1.22 -26.80 9.91
C GLY A 697 -1.95 -28.05 9.41
N GLY A 698 -1.84 -28.37 8.12
CA GLY A 698 -2.57 -29.50 7.52
C GLY A 698 -4.08 -29.16 7.41
N GLY A 699 -4.86 -30.11 7.03
CA GLY A 699 -6.30 -29.89 6.82
C GLY A 699 -6.69 -30.06 5.36
N ASP A 700 -5.72 -30.38 4.51
CA ASP A 700 -5.97 -30.81 3.14
C ASP A 700 -6.94 -32.01 3.17
N GLY A 701 -8.09 -31.84 2.53
CA GLY A 701 -9.16 -32.85 2.53
C GLY A 701 -10.25 -32.67 3.61
N LYS A 702 -10.04 -31.81 4.63
CA LYS A 702 -11.08 -31.48 5.62
C LYS A 702 -11.85 -30.19 5.30
N LEU A 703 -11.18 -29.25 4.62
CA LEU A 703 -11.82 -28.05 4.12
C LEU A 703 -12.57 -28.36 2.82
N THR A 704 -13.82 -27.94 2.78
CA THR A 704 -14.67 -28.04 1.59
C THR A 704 -15.44 -26.73 1.39
N VAL A 705 -15.74 -26.42 0.13
CA VAL A 705 -16.58 -25.28 -0.24
C VAL A 705 -17.85 -25.82 -0.86
N SER A 706 -18.97 -25.60 -0.19
CA SER A 706 -20.30 -25.97 -0.67
C SER A 706 -20.96 -24.79 -1.37
N LEU A 707 -21.54 -25.03 -2.53
CA LEU A 707 -22.13 -23.97 -3.37
C LEU A 707 -23.58 -24.29 -3.68
N ARG A 708 -24.42 -23.25 -3.66
CA ARG A 708 -25.75 -23.26 -4.25
C ARG A 708 -25.91 -22.07 -5.19
N GLY A 709 -26.43 -22.30 -6.38
CA GLY A 709 -26.59 -21.24 -7.39
C GLY A 709 -25.33 -20.82 -8.11
N GLY A 710 -24.23 -21.54 -7.94
CA GLY A 710 -22.94 -21.24 -8.54
C GLY A 710 -22.10 -22.48 -8.81
N VAL A 711 -20.92 -22.24 -9.37
CA VAL A 711 -19.93 -23.27 -9.70
C VAL A 711 -18.57 -22.89 -9.13
N MET A 712 -17.74 -23.90 -8.83
CA MET A 712 -16.35 -23.69 -8.49
C MET A 712 -15.58 -23.28 -9.75
N HIS A 713 -14.99 -22.10 -9.74
CA HIS A 713 -14.15 -21.59 -10.82
C HIS A 713 -12.69 -22.01 -10.61
N THR A 714 -12.15 -21.75 -9.44
CA THR A 714 -10.81 -22.18 -9.04
C THR A 714 -10.93 -23.08 -7.83
N PRO A 715 -10.41 -24.31 -7.88
CA PRO A 715 -10.44 -25.22 -6.75
C PRO A 715 -9.77 -24.67 -5.52
N LEU A 716 -10.24 -25.11 -4.35
CA LEU A 716 -9.62 -24.81 -3.07
C LEU A 716 -8.17 -25.30 -3.07
N ARG A 717 -7.26 -24.41 -2.73
CA ARG A 717 -5.82 -24.69 -2.61
C ARG A 717 -5.25 -24.04 -1.35
N GLN A 718 -4.33 -24.70 -0.71
CA GLN A 718 -3.55 -24.10 0.36
C GLN A 718 -2.50 -23.15 -0.25
N VAL A 719 -2.48 -21.91 0.19
CA VAL A 719 -1.51 -20.90 -0.23
C VAL A 719 -0.29 -20.92 0.69
N ARG A 720 -0.57 -21.08 1.98
CA ARG A 720 0.42 -21.26 3.06
C ARG A 720 -0.26 -21.93 4.27
N ARG A 721 0.50 -22.27 5.28
CA ARG A 721 -0.04 -22.84 6.51
C ARG A 721 -1.16 -21.99 7.08
N GLY A 722 -2.32 -22.57 7.32
CA GLY A 722 -3.50 -21.90 7.84
C GLY A 722 -4.25 -20.99 6.85
N LEU A 723 -3.79 -20.87 5.62
CA LEU A 723 -4.41 -20.01 4.62
C LEU A 723 -4.72 -20.76 3.33
N TRP A 724 -5.97 -20.70 2.88
CA TRP A 724 -6.44 -21.31 1.63
C TRP A 724 -7.16 -20.27 0.77
N GLN A 725 -7.14 -20.51 -0.54
CA GLN A 725 -7.85 -19.73 -1.53
C GLN A 725 -8.69 -20.61 -2.45
N PHE A 726 -9.78 -20.04 -2.93
CA PHE A 726 -10.66 -20.62 -3.94
C PHE A 726 -11.33 -19.50 -4.73
N ALA A 727 -12.01 -19.85 -5.82
CA ALA A 727 -12.86 -18.88 -6.51
C ALA A 727 -14.16 -19.56 -6.96
N VAL A 728 -15.27 -18.84 -6.87
CA VAL A 728 -16.60 -19.27 -7.25
C VAL A 728 -17.20 -18.34 -8.29
N ALA A 729 -18.05 -18.84 -9.13
CA ALA A 729 -18.70 -18.04 -10.16
C ALA A 729 -20.19 -18.39 -10.30
N ALA A 730 -20.98 -17.40 -10.69
CA ALA A 730 -22.37 -17.61 -11.05
C ALA A 730 -22.50 -17.97 -12.54
N PRO A 731 -23.39 -18.90 -12.92
CA PRO A 731 -23.59 -19.28 -14.32
C PRO A 731 -24.14 -18.10 -15.14
N ARG A 732 -23.88 -18.14 -16.45
CA ARG A 732 -24.53 -17.19 -17.39
C ARG A 732 -26.05 -17.33 -17.33
N GLY A 733 -26.73 -16.17 -17.32
CA GLY A 733 -28.19 -16.13 -17.25
C GLY A 733 -28.77 -16.31 -15.85
N SER A 734 -27.95 -16.41 -14.81
CA SER A 734 -28.42 -16.53 -13.41
C SER A 734 -28.75 -15.19 -12.76
N GLY A 735 -28.76 -14.08 -13.50
CA GLY A 735 -29.10 -12.76 -12.96
C GLY A 735 -30.42 -12.73 -12.19
N GLY A 736 -30.43 -12.06 -11.04
CA GLY A 736 -31.55 -12.01 -10.12
C GLY A 736 -31.65 -13.21 -9.18
N SER A 737 -30.71 -14.18 -9.25
CA SER A 737 -30.62 -15.30 -8.31
C SER A 737 -29.69 -14.98 -7.14
N THR A 738 -29.47 -15.94 -6.26
CA THR A 738 -28.51 -15.88 -5.17
C THR A 738 -27.47 -17.00 -5.31
N LEU A 739 -26.21 -16.67 -5.22
CA LEU A 739 -25.12 -17.62 -5.04
C LEU A 739 -24.80 -17.73 -3.55
N THR A 740 -24.98 -18.92 -3.00
CA THR A 740 -24.60 -19.21 -1.60
C THR A 740 -23.27 -19.92 -1.58
N VAL A 741 -22.34 -19.39 -0.79
CA VAL A 741 -21.02 -19.99 -0.52
C VAL A 741 -20.98 -20.39 0.94
N ASP A 742 -20.67 -21.64 1.22
CA ASP A 742 -20.47 -22.14 2.58
C ASP A 742 -19.13 -22.89 2.67
N VAL A 743 -18.26 -22.43 3.56
CA VAL A 743 -16.97 -23.08 3.82
C VAL A 743 -17.12 -23.98 5.03
N LEU A 744 -16.80 -25.26 4.87
CA LEU A 744 -16.90 -26.24 5.92
C LEU A 744 -15.53 -26.85 6.23
N TYR A 745 -15.25 -27.06 7.51
CA TYR A 745 -14.12 -27.87 7.97
C TYR A 745 -14.64 -29.11 8.69
N ASP A 746 -14.33 -30.29 8.15
CA ASP A 746 -14.80 -31.59 8.66
C ASP A 746 -16.34 -31.63 8.86
N GLY A 747 -17.07 -30.98 7.92
CA GLY A 747 -18.51 -30.86 7.92
C GLY A 747 -19.11 -29.75 8.80
N VAL A 748 -18.28 -29.02 9.56
CA VAL A 748 -18.73 -27.87 10.37
C VAL A 748 -18.58 -26.58 9.58
N SER A 749 -19.68 -25.82 9.41
CA SER A 749 -19.71 -24.57 8.65
C SER A 749 -19.02 -23.42 9.38
N LEU A 750 -18.26 -22.60 8.64
CA LEU A 750 -17.73 -21.29 9.08
C LEU A 750 -18.76 -20.16 8.89
N GLY A 751 -19.98 -20.48 8.49
CA GLY A 751 -21.05 -19.54 8.22
C GLY A 751 -21.28 -19.31 6.72
N ALA A 752 -22.47 -19.67 6.23
CA ALA A 752 -22.83 -19.47 4.83
C ALA A 752 -22.95 -17.98 4.49
N ARG A 753 -22.51 -17.60 3.29
CA ARG A 753 -22.60 -16.26 2.74
C ARG A 753 -23.44 -16.26 1.49
N GLU A 754 -24.38 -15.32 1.40
CA GLU A 754 -25.25 -15.15 0.25
C GLU A 754 -24.79 -13.94 -0.58
N LEU A 755 -24.54 -14.20 -1.85
CA LEU A 755 -24.18 -13.20 -2.84
C LEU A 755 -25.35 -13.02 -3.81
N PRO A 756 -26.02 -11.88 -3.85
CA PRO A 756 -26.97 -11.60 -4.91
C PRO A 756 -26.26 -11.64 -6.25
N VAL A 757 -26.86 -12.29 -7.24
CA VAL A 757 -26.34 -12.33 -8.60
C VAL A 757 -26.96 -11.18 -9.38
N GLY A 758 -26.12 -10.23 -9.81
CA GLY A 758 -26.56 -9.09 -10.62
C GLY A 758 -27.21 -9.54 -11.92
N SER A 759 -28.05 -8.70 -12.51
CA SER A 759 -28.58 -8.86 -13.86
C SER A 759 -27.79 -7.97 -14.81
N ASP A 760 -27.64 -8.38 -16.08
CA ASP A 760 -27.00 -7.55 -17.11
C ASP A 760 -27.72 -6.21 -17.28
N VAL A 761 -29.05 -6.17 -17.09
CA VAL A 761 -29.85 -4.96 -17.14
C VAL A 761 -29.55 -4.03 -15.96
N TRP A 762 -29.39 -4.60 -14.78
CA TRP A 762 -29.13 -3.87 -13.55
C TRP A 762 -27.75 -3.19 -13.54
N MET A 763 -26.76 -3.85 -14.10
CA MET A 763 -25.42 -3.31 -14.25
C MET A 763 -25.28 -2.34 -15.43
N ALA A 764 -26.10 -2.55 -16.47
CA ALA A 764 -26.08 -1.72 -17.66
C ALA A 764 -26.59 -0.29 -17.44
N ASN A 765 -27.36 -0.03 -16.38
CA ASN A 765 -27.84 1.30 -16.06
C ASN A 765 -26.82 2.15 -15.29
N GLY A 766 -25.60 1.70 -15.12
CA GLY A 766 -24.58 2.40 -14.34
C GLY A 766 -24.90 2.49 -12.84
N GLU A 767 -26.03 1.99 -12.45
CA GLU A 767 -26.32 1.75 -11.05
C GLU A 767 -25.49 0.54 -10.63
N LEU A 768 -24.33 0.81 -10.05
CA LEU A 768 -23.70 -0.16 -9.17
C LEU A 768 -24.77 -0.49 -8.16
N GLY A 769 -25.38 -1.64 -8.30
CA GLY A 769 -26.56 -1.95 -7.53
C GLY A 769 -26.30 -1.67 -6.10
N ALA A 770 -27.30 -1.17 -5.44
CA ALA A 770 -27.34 -1.15 -4.01
C ALA A 770 -27.27 -2.61 -3.51
N ALA A 771 -26.08 -3.19 -3.61
CA ALA A 771 -25.68 -4.07 -2.55
C ALA A 771 -25.87 -3.15 -1.36
N SER A 772 -27.00 -3.31 -0.69
CA SER A 772 -27.18 -2.75 0.63
C SER A 772 -25.95 -3.21 1.39
N GLY A 773 -24.89 -2.44 1.17
CA GLY A 773 -23.58 -2.75 1.72
C GLY A 773 -23.56 -2.25 3.15
N ALA A 774 -24.46 -2.79 3.92
CA ALA A 774 -24.08 -3.12 5.25
C ALA A 774 -22.87 -4.05 5.08
N CYS A 775 -21.70 -3.62 5.51
CA CYS A 775 -20.67 -4.54 5.93
C CYS A 775 -21.35 -5.47 6.94
N SER A 776 -22.03 -6.49 6.43
CA SER A 776 -22.54 -7.55 7.26
C SER A 776 -21.36 -8.45 7.57
N CYS A 777 -20.52 -7.99 8.46
CA CYS A 777 -19.83 -8.88 9.36
C CYS A 777 -20.95 -9.49 10.24
N ALA A 778 -21.68 -10.45 9.71
CA ALA A 778 -22.56 -11.25 10.51
C ALA A 778 -21.68 -12.13 11.38
N ALA A 779 -21.61 -11.79 12.66
CA ALA A 779 -21.11 -12.70 13.67
C ALA A 779 -21.93 -13.99 13.58
N ALA A 780 -21.25 -15.12 13.48
CA ALA A 780 -21.87 -16.41 13.66
C ALA A 780 -22.40 -16.46 15.11
N GLY A 781 -23.73 -16.48 15.27
CA GLY A 781 -24.41 -16.89 16.49
C GLY A 781 -24.72 -15.81 17.51
N SER A 782 -25.87 -15.18 17.37
CA SER A 782 -26.87 -15.07 18.44
C SER A 782 -28.07 -14.31 17.91
N ASP A 783 -29.20 -15.01 17.89
CA ASP A 783 -30.52 -14.40 17.84
C ASP A 783 -30.72 -13.50 19.06
N ARG A 784 -30.56 -12.20 18.86
CA ARG A 784 -31.25 -11.16 19.68
C ARG A 784 -31.30 -9.88 18.86
N GLY A 785 -32.53 -9.53 18.46
CA GLY A 785 -32.79 -8.29 17.75
C GLY A 785 -32.34 -7.08 18.53
N LEU A 786 -31.53 -6.26 17.87
CA LEU A 786 -31.27 -4.89 18.25
C LEU A 786 -31.66 -3.97 17.08
N PRO A 787 -32.20 -2.79 17.36
CA PRO A 787 -32.72 -1.90 16.33
C PRO A 787 -31.57 -1.35 15.48
N SER A 788 -31.89 -1.13 14.20
CA SER A 788 -31.03 -0.51 13.23
C SER A 788 -30.45 0.83 13.75
N SER A 789 -29.23 0.80 14.28
CA SER A 789 -28.46 2.02 14.48
C SER A 789 -27.72 2.35 13.18
N ARG A 790 -28.07 3.47 12.58
CA ARG A 790 -27.33 4.10 11.50
C ARG A 790 -25.93 4.44 12.03
N VAL A 791 -24.92 3.77 11.52
CA VAL A 791 -23.53 4.16 11.79
C VAL A 791 -23.17 5.22 10.76
N ALA A 792 -23.33 6.46 11.12
CA ALA A 792 -22.73 7.58 10.40
C ALA A 792 -21.24 7.61 10.74
N CYS A 793 -20.39 7.38 9.76
CA CYS A 793 -18.92 7.57 9.91
C CYS A 793 -18.58 8.95 9.38
N GLY A 794 -18.54 9.91 10.27
CA GLY A 794 -17.99 11.22 9.97
C GLY A 794 -16.79 11.50 10.87
N LEU A 795 -15.59 11.55 10.33
CA LEU A 795 -14.46 12.19 10.96
C LEU A 795 -13.44 12.56 9.90
N ALA A 796 -13.52 13.78 9.52
CA ALA A 796 -12.46 14.38 8.77
C ALA A 796 -12.04 15.65 9.49
N GLY A 797 -10.80 15.99 9.38
CA GLY A 797 -10.31 17.30 9.77
C GLY A 797 -9.43 17.38 10.99
N ALA A 798 -8.69 16.34 11.30
CA ALA A 798 -7.56 16.46 12.21
C ALA A 798 -6.49 15.40 11.96
N LEU A 799 -6.43 14.84 10.75
CA LEU A 799 -5.54 13.69 10.52
C LEU A 799 -5.19 13.59 9.02
N ALA A 800 -4.63 14.64 8.45
CA ALA A 800 -3.93 14.54 7.16
C ALA A 800 -2.43 14.30 7.35
#